data_fb16d7b086568581eb51c39f157944f8
#
_entry.id   fb16d7b086568581eb51c39f157944f8
#
_cell.length_a   1.000
_cell.length_b   1.000
_cell.length_c   1.000
_cell.angle_alpha   90.00
_cell.angle_beta   90.00
_cell.angle_gamma   90.00
#
_symmetry.space_group_name_H-M   'P 1'
#
loop_
_entity.id
_entity.type
_entity.pdbx_description
1 polymer ?
#
loop_
_entity_poly.entity_id
_entity_poly.type
_entity_poly.pdbx_seq_one_letter_code
_entity_poly.pdbx_strand_id
1 'polypeptide(L)'
;IGPSGSGKSTFARKHFLATEVLSSDVCRGFVSDDMNNQEVTKDAFEVLRFIAGKRLALGRLTVIDATNVQPEARKPLVELARQYHCLPVAIVLDMPEWICHKRNRDRSDRDFGPHVVRNQTTQLRRSLRGLRKEGFRHVFALRSPEEVDAAIVERIPLWNDRSNEHGPFDIIGDVHGCADELEVLLGRLGYESSPIATSDLLRGGAVYSHPEGRKAVFVGDLVDRGPRILDTLRIVATMVHHGSALCVPGNHDVKLLRKLNGKNVQITHGLAETLDEIDALGDSRPIFVEELIPFLDGLVSHYLLDDGKLVVAHAGMKAELQGRGSGRVRDFALYGETTGETDEFGLPVRHDWASEYRGQAMVVYGHTPVPEAQWLNKTVNVDTGCVFGGKLTALRYPEREFVAVAASKTYCDPSRPFLPGEQQAPSLSTQQTHDQVLDAEDVLGKRIIPTRLRGNVTIREENSAAALEVMSRFAADPRWLIYLPPTMSPCETSHEPGLLEHPSEAFAYYRNQGAPQVVCEEKHMGSRAVVIVCKDENAARERFGIANGEIGIITSRTGRRFFNDDDLERRFLDRIREALGAVDFWSKLETSWVCLDAELMPWSAKARELLRSQYAAVGSAGSSTMPRAVQALERAAARLDGDENPAIAAVLDDFRIRQGNVDRFVATYRHYCWAVDSLEDLKLAPFHILATEGKVQIDQDHPWHMETLAEVCRADPAILRATPFKIVDVTDPASQAEGIAWWEELTDRGGEGMVVKPLAFLHRGPKGLAQPAVKCRGRDYLRIIYGPDYTLDANLARLRSRGLGRKRSLALGEFALGIEGLERFVRKEPLRRVHECVFGVLALESEPVDPRL
;
A
#
# COMPACT_ATOMS: atom_id res chain seq x y z
N ILE A 1 -11.33 40.38 -3.73
CA ILE A 1 -10.59 41.62 -4.10
C ILE A 1 -11.47 42.82 -3.82
N GLY A 2 -10.90 43.90 -3.23
CA GLY A 2 -11.64 45.17 -3.02
C GLY A 2 -11.01 46.09 -1.97
N PRO A 3 -11.33 47.37 -1.94
CA PRO A 3 -10.77 48.31 -0.96
C PRO A 3 -11.20 47.98 0.47
N SER A 4 -10.52 48.57 1.44
CA SER A 4 -10.95 48.47 2.84
C SER A 4 -12.39 49.05 3.00
N GLY A 5 -13.22 48.38 3.80
CA GLY A 5 -14.64 48.76 3.96
C GLY A 5 -15.57 48.28 2.84
N SER A 6 -15.09 47.59 1.78
CA SER A 6 -15.97 47.07 0.71
C SER A 6 -16.85 45.89 1.12
N GLY A 7 -16.62 45.25 2.27
CA GLY A 7 -17.43 44.12 2.76
C GLY A 7 -16.87 42.72 2.42
N LYS A 8 -15.61 42.60 2.01
CA LYS A 8 -14.98 41.32 1.63
C LYS A 8 -15.12 40.21 2.66
N SER A 9 -14.74 40.51 3.90
CA SER A 9 -14.76 39.49 4.98
C SER A 9 -16.19 39.08 5.37
N THR A 10 -17.17 40.01 5.24
CA THR A 10 -18.58 39.69 5.42
C THR A 10 -19.10 38.82 4.31
N PHE A 11 -18.78 39.12 3.06
CA PHE A 11 -19.11 38.29 1.90
C PHE A 11 -18.49 36.88 2.01
N ALA A 12 -17.18 36.80 2.35
CA ALA A 12 -16.50 35.53 2.50
C ALA A 12 -17.17 34.67 3.60
N ARG A 13 -17.48 35.24 4.75
CA ARG A 13 -18.15 34.51 5.85
C ARG A 13 -19.59 34.09 5.52
N LYS A 14 -20.30 34.84 4.67
CA LYS A 14 -21.68 34.53 4.24
C LYS A 14 -21.70 33.32 3.29
N HIS A 15 -20.74 33.20 2.40
CA HIS A 15 -20.78 32.25 1.27
C HIS A 15 -19.81 31.05 1.35
N PHE A 16 -18.84 31.09 2.26
CA PHE A 16 -17.78 30.05 2.36
C PHE A 16 -17.64 29.57 3.81
N LEU A 17 -17.16 28.34 3.96
CA LEU A 17 -16.86 27.78 5.27
C LEU A 17 -15.67 28.54 5.91
N ALA A 18 -15.68 28.66 7.23
CA ALA A 18 -14.59 29.33 7.96
C ALA A 18 -13.21 28.71 7.67
N THR A 19 -13.17 27.39 7.43
CA THR A 19 -11.96 26.64 7.06
C THR A 19 -11.50 26.86 5.62
N GLU A 20 -12.34 27.41 4.75
CA GLU A 20 -12.00 27.74 3.35
C GLU A 20 -11.38 29.13 3.22
N VAL A 21 -11.65 30.01 4.18
CA VAL A 21 -11.28 31.44 4.13
C VAL A 21 -9.94 31.68 4.84
N LEU A 22 -8.97 32.15 4.09
CA LEU A 22 -7.67 32.61 4.60
C LEU A 22 -7.63 34.14 4.54
N SER A 23 -7.70 34.77 5.70
CA SER A 23 -7.65 36.22 5.81
C SER A 23 -6.24 36.72 6.09
N SER A 24 -5.78 37.74 5.34
CA SER A 24 -4.50 38.41 5.60
C SER A 24 -4.44 39.07 6.98
N ASP A 25 -5.59 39.57 7.48
CA ASP A 25 -5.65 40.19 8.79
C ASP A 25 -5.52 39.16 9.90
N VAL A 26 -6.18 37.99 9.77
CA VAL A 26 -6.04 36.88 10.72
C VAL A 26 -4.59 36.35 10.73
N CYS A 27 -3.95 36.24 9.56
CA CYS A 27 -2.55 35.86 9.49
C CYS A 27 -1.60 36.86 10.17
N ARG A 28 -1.91 38.21 10.12
CA ARG A 28 -1.16 39.20 10.92
C ARG A 28 -1.32 38.93 12.41
N GLY A 29 -2.56 38.65 12.84
CA GLY A 29 -2.83 38.26 14.23
C GLY A 29 -2.03 37.03 14.67
N PHE A 30 -1.88 36.01 13.82
CA PHE A 30 -1.07 34.86 14.14
C PHE A 30 0.43 35.13 14.27
N VAL A 31 0.93 36.15 13.56
CA VAL A 31 2.35 36.52 13.57
C VAL A 31 2.70 37.50 14.69
N SER A 32 1.77 38.41 15.09
CA SER A 32 2.09 39.55 15.98
C SER A 32 1.08 39.80 17.09
N ASP A 33 0.09 38.92 17.29
CA ASP A 33 -1.05 39.10 18.21
C ASP A 33 -1.91 40.36 17.93
N ASP A 34 -1.66 41.02 16.79
CA ASP A 34 -2.40 42.21 16.33
C ASP A 34 -2.76 42.10 14.84
N MET A 35 -4.06 42.00 14.53
CA MET A 35 -4.58 41.92 13.16
C MET A 35 -4.32 43.17 12.33
N ASN A 36 -4.03 44.33 12.98
CA ASN A 36 -3.82 45.64 12.35
C ASN A 36 -2.34 45.95 12.12
N ASN A 37 -1.42 45.17 12.66
CA ASN A 37 0.01 45.41 12.52
C ASN A 37 0.45 45.27 11.05
N GLN A 38 0.74 46.41 10.41
CA GLN A 38 1.16 46.42 9.00
C GLN A 38 2.63 46.06 8.79
N GLU A 39 3.47 46.12 9.82
CA GLU A 39 4.91 45.86 9.75
C GLU A 39 5.16 44.38 9.42
N VAL A 40 4.33 43.45 9.90
CA VAL A 40 4.40 42.01 9.66
C VAL A 40 3.65 41.56 8.41
N THR A 41 3.27 42.46 7.52
CA THR A 41 2.45 42.11 6.34
C THR A 41 3.15 41.07 5.44
N LYS A 42 4.47 41.17 5.27
CA LYS A 42 5.23 40.21 4.46
C LYS A 42 5.12 38.79 5.04
N ASP A 43 5.39 38.67 6.34
CA ASP A 43 5.36 37.38 7.05
C ASP A 43 3.95 36.79 7.09
N ALA A 44 2.93 37.63 7.32
CA ALA A 44 1.53 37.21 7.25
C ALA A 44 1.14 36.64 5.88
N PHE A 45 1.60 37.23 4.79
CA PHE A 45 1.38 36.68 3.46
C PHE A 45 2.19 35.39 3.19
N GLU A 46 3.34 35.20 3.82
CA GLU A 46 4.09 33.94 3.77
C GLU A 46 3.31 32.80 4.44
N VAL A 47 2.80 33.04 5.66
CA VAL A 47 1.93 32.09 6.36
C VAL A 47 0.67 31.79 5.55
N LEU A 48 0.00 32.82 5.00
CA LEU A 48 -1.19 32.66 4.18
C LEU A 48 -0.92 31.78 2.96
N ARG A 49 0.17 32.03 2.22
CA ARG A 49 0.56 31.24 1.05
C ARG A 49 0.93 29.81 1.42
N PHE A 50 1.61 29.61 2.55
CA PHE A 50 1.94 28.27 3.04
C PHE A 50 0.67 27.43 3.30
N ILE A 51 -0.30 27.98 4.04
CA ILE A 51 -1.57 27.29 4.31
C ILE A 51 -2.36 27.08 3.02
N ALA A 52 -2.43 28.10 2.15
CA ALA A 52 -3.10 28.00 0.85
C ALA A 52 -2.49 26.86 0.02
N GLY A 53 -1.14 26.77 -0.08
CA GLY A 53 -0.45 25.70 -0.79
C GLY A 53 -0.79 24.30 -0.28
N LYS A 54 -0.82 24.10 1.05
CA LYS A 54 -1.23 22.81 1.65
C LYS A 54 -2.68 22.45 1.33
N ARG A 55 -3.60 23.42 1.33
CA ARG A 55 -5.00 23.21 0.96
C ARG A 55 -5.16 22.88 -0.52
N LEU A 56 -4.49 23.64 -1.40
CA LEU A 56 -4.51 23.42 -2.85
C LEU A 56 -3.90 22.05 -3.22
N ALA A 57 -2.83 21.63 -2.56
CA ALA A 57 -2.26 20.29 -2.74
C ALA A 57 -3.30 19.18 -2.48
N LEU A 58 -4.16 19.37 -1.48
CA LEU A 58 -5.24 18.43 -1.14
C LEU A 58 -6.53 18.63 -1.96
N GLY A 59 -6.53 19.50 -2.99
CA GLY A 59 -7.72 19.79 -3.80
C GLY A 59 -8.82 20.55 -3.06
N ARG A 60 -8.51 21.26 -1.96
CA ARG A 60 -9.50 21.96 -1.17
C ARG A 60 -9.77 23.37 -1.69
N LEU A 61 -11.05 23.72 -1.84
CA LEU A 61 -11.46 25.09 -2.17
C LEU A 61 -10.82 26.05 -1.17
N THR A 62 -10.17 27.11 -1.69
CA THR A 62 -9.43 28.08 -0.87
C THR A 62 -9.79 29.48 -1.27
N VAL A 63 -10.20 30.29 -0.33
CA VAL A 63 -10.61 31.68 -0.52
C VAL A 63 -9.60 32.60 0.17
N ILE A 64 -9.02 33.53 -0.57
CA ILE A 64 -8.10 34.53 -0.03
C ILE A 64 -8.84 35.83 0.22
N ASP A 65 -9.03 36.16 1.48
CA ASP A 65 -9.62 37.43 1.92
C ASP A 65 -8.53 38.47 2.22
N ALA A 66 -8.24 39.28 1.22
CA ALA A 66 -7.29 40.38 1.30
C ALA A 66 -7.73 41.52 0.34
N THR A 67 -7.17 42.71 0.50
CA THR A 67 -7.49 43.85 -0.41
C THR A 67 -7.13 43.53 -1.86
N ASN A 68 -5.92 43.01 -2.11
CA ASN A 68 -5.42 42.53 -3.42
C ASN A 68 -5.72 43.47 -4.59
N VAL A 69 -5.72 44.80 -4.34
CA VAL A 69 -6.08 45.81 -5.36
C VAL A 69 -4.99 46.02 -6.41
N GLN A 70 -3.75 45.65 -6.11
CA GLN A 70 -2.59 45.79 -7.02
C GLN A 70 -2.25 44.47 -7.71
N PRO A 71 -1.81 44.48 -8.98
CA PRO A 71 -1.37 43.30 -9.70
C PRO A 71 -0.24 42.55 -8.98
N GLU A 72 0.71 43.26 -8.38
CA GLU A 72 1.87 42.70 -7.67
C GLU A 72 1.44 41.88 -6.46
N ALA A 73 0.38 42.25 -5.76
CA ALA A 73 -0.16 41.47 -4.62
C ALA A 73 -0.89 40.22 -5.09
N ARG A 74 -1.48 40.21 -6.29
CA ARG A 74 -2.20 39.05 -6.85
C ARG A 74 -1.30 38.05 -7.54
N LYS A 75 -0.20 38.53 -8.15
CA LYS A 75 0.74 37.69 -8.92
C LYS A 75 1.19 36.42 -8.17
N PRO A 76 1.69 36.49 -6.91
CA PRO A 76 2.11 35.30 -6.17
C PRO A 76 0.97 34.30 -5.88
N LEU A 77 -0.29 34.80 -5.75
CA LEU A 77 -1.46 33.95 -5.51
C LEU A 77 -1.89 33.22 -6.78
N VAL A 78 -1.81 33.88 -7.93
CA VAL A 78 -2.08 33.27 -9.24
C VAL A 78 -0.98 32.24 -9.58
N GLU A 79 0.27 32.55 -9.29
CA GLU A 79 1.40 31.61 -9.46
C GLU A 79 1.22 30.38 -8.58
N LEU A 80 0.81 30.55 -7.32
CA LEU A 80 0.49 29.45 -6.41
C LEU A 80 -0.65 28.56 -6.96
N ALA A 81 -1.72 29.17 -7.47
CA ALA A 81 -2.81 28.41 -8.10
C ALA A 81 -2.34 27.62 -9.32
N ARG A 82 -1.46 28.21 -10.16
CA ARG A 82 -0.86 27.54 -11.32
C ARG A 82 0.06 26.38 -10.91
N GLN A 83 0.83 26.55 -9.84
CA GLN A 83 1.71 25.49 -9.31
C GLN A 83 0.91 24.23 -8.96
N TYR A 84 -0.30 24.41 -8.42
CA TYR A 84 -1.20 23.29 -8.05
C TYR A 84 -2.26 22.99 -9.11
N HIS A 85 -2.14 23.53 -10.31
CA HIS A 85 -3.07 23.34 -11.43
C HIS A 85 -4.54 23.67 -11.11
N CYS A 86 -4.74 24.64 -10.22
CA CYS A 86 -6.06 25.13 -9.82
C CYS A 86 -6.45 26.38 -10.61
N LEU A 87 -7.74 26.57 -10.83
CA LEU A 87 -8.27 27.73 -11.56
C LEU A 87 -8.46 28.92 -10.59
N PRO A 88 -7.72 30.03 -10.75
CA PRO A 88 -7.94 31.22 -9.96
C PRO A 88 -9.21 31.95 -10.43
N VAL A 89 -10.07 32.32 -9.48
CA VAL A 89 -11.31 33.07 -9.66
C VAL A 89 -11.21 34.40 -8.90
N ALA A 90 -11.58 35.50 -9.52
CA ALA A 90 -11.65 36.81 -8.85
C ALA A 90 -13.10 37.22 -8.57
N ILE A 91 -13.46 37.38 -7.28
CA ILE A 91 -14.67 38.05 -6.86
C ILE A 91 -14.25 39.47 -6.42
N VAL A 92 -14.70 40.46 -7.12
CA VAL A 92 -14.29 41.86 -6.93
C VAL A 92 -15.44 42.66 -6.37
N LEU A 93 -15.25 43.25 -5.19
CA LEU A 93 -16.21 44.19 -4.57
C LEU A 93 -15.78 45.64 -4.90
N ASP A 94 -16.23 46.16 -6.07
CA ASP A 94 -15.97 47.51 -6.54
C ASP A 94 -17.03 48.50 -6.00
N MET A 95 -17.03 48.62 -4.67
CA MET A 95 -18.01 49.45 -3.97
C MET A 95 -17.75 50.95 -4.20
N PRO A 96 -18.82 51.79 -4.19
CA PRO A 96 -18.68 53.23 -4.12
C PRO A 96 -17.82 53.72 -2.96
N GLU A 97 -16.89 54.63 -3.22
CA GLU A 97 -15.89 55.12 -2.26
C GLU A 97 -16.53 55.60 -0.95
N TRP A 98 -17.66 56.32 -1.04
CA TRP A 98 -18.34 56.83 0.12
C TRP A 98 -18.89 55.75 1.07
N ILE A 99 -19.32 54.60 0.54
CA ILE A 99 -19.74 53.41 1.32
C ILE A 99 -18.56 52.84 2.09
N CYS A 100 -17.42 52.70 1.40
CA CYS A 100 -16.20 52.18 2.04
C CYS A 100 -15.72 53.11 3.17
N HIS A 101 -15.78 54.43 2.98
CA HIS A 101 -15.44 55.40 4.00
C HIS A 101 -16.41 55.38 5.18
N LYS A 102 -17.73 55.31 4.93
CA LYS A 102 -18.74 55.20 6.01
C LYS A 102 -18.46 53.92 6.84
N ARG A 103 -18.32 52.76 6.20
CA ARG A 103 -18.09 51.48 6.89
C ARG A 103 -16.75 51.45 7.64
N ASN A 104 -15.71 52.11 7.17
CA ASN A 104 -14.43 52.18 7.88
C ASN A 104 -14.50 53.12 9.09
N ARG A 105 -15.27 54.21 9.03
CA ARG A 105 -15.49 55.13 10.15
C ARG A 105 -16.27 54.45 11.29
N ASP A 106 -17.23 53.60 10.94
CA ASP A 106 -18.08 52.89 11.89
C ASP A 106 -17.34 51.74 12.59
N ARG A 107 -16.08 51.45 12.21
CA ARG A 107 -15.22 50.45 12.84
C ARG A 107 -14.35 51.06 13.93
N SER A 108 -14.43 50.48 15.14
CA SER A 108 -13.65 50.93 16.30
C SER A 108 -12.20 50.33 16.32
N ASP A 109 -11.97 49.34 15.48
CA ASP A 109 -10.72 48.56 15.45
C ASP A 109 -9.68 49.03 14.41
N ARG A 110 -10.04 50.06 13.58
CA ARG A 110 -9.16 50.55 12.52
C ARG A 110 -9.31 52.05 12.28
N ASP A 111 -8.20 52.77 12.24
CA ASP A 111 -8.16 54.17 11.86
C ASP A 111 -7.35 54.37 10.58
N PHE A 112 -8.01 54.22 9.42
CA PHE A 112 -7.41 54.51 8.12
C PHE A 112 -7.88 55.87 7.61
N GLY A 113 -6.95 56.76 7.38
CA GLY A 113 -7.28 58.05 6.76
C GLY A 113 -7.99 57.90 5.40
N PRO A 114 -8.87 58.83 5.01
CA PRO A 114 -9.65 58.79 3.76
C PRO A 114 -8.82 58.54 2.48
N HIS A 115 -7.56 58.99 2.47
CA HIS A 115 -6.65 58.84 1.35
C HIS A 115 -6.31 57.36 1.03
N VAL A 116 -6.32 56.48 2.06
CA VAL A 116 -6.01 55.02 1.88
C VAL A 116 -7.08 54.36 1.02
N VAL A 117 -8.36 54.57 1.36
CA VAL A 117 -9.50 54.00 0.61
C VAL A 117 -9.53 54.53 -0.81
N ARG A 118 -9.31 55.85 -0.99
CA ARG A 118 -9.27 56.52 -2.31
C ARG A 118 -8.17 55.92 -3.19
N ASN A 119 -6.98 55.74 -2.62
CA ASN A 119 -5.85 55.10 -3.34
C ASN A 119 -6.17 53.69 -3.74
N GLN A 120 -6.70 52.87 -2.83
CA GLN A 120 -7.09 51.49 -3.09
C GLN A 120 -8.17 51.38 -4.17
N THR A 121 -9.19 52.25 -4.14
CA THR A 121 -10.24 52.27 -5.15
C THR A 121 -9.69 52.68 -6.53
N THR A 122 -8.78 53.65 -6.56
CA THR A 122 -8.14 54.09 -7.81
C THR A 122 -7.27 52.97 -8.41
N GLN A 123 -6.47 52.31 -7.59
CA GLN A 123 -5.65 51.19 -8.01
C GLN A 123 -6.48 50.00 -8.51
N LEU A 124 -7.57 49.64 -7.79
CA LEU A 124 -8.50 48.57 -8.23
C LEU A 124 -9.04 48.92 -9.63
N ARG A 125 -9.65 50.09 -9.84
CA ARG A 125 -10.27 50.47 -11.11
C ARG A 125 -9.29 50.49 -12.28
N ARG A 126 -8.05 50.91 -12.05
CA ARG A 126 -6.98 50.87 -13.07
C ARG A 126 -6.62 49.45 -13.47
N SER A 127 -6.58 48.51 -12.53
CA SER A 127 -6.17 47.10 -12.77
C SER A 127 -7.31 46.15 -13.16
N LEU A 128 -8.58 46.52 -12.99
CA LEU A 128 -9.75 45.67 -13.14
C LEU A 128 -9.85 45.04 -14.53
N ARG A 129 -9.54 45.81 -15.59
CA ARG A 129 -9.53 45.33 -16.99
C ARG A 129 -8.42 44.33 -17.28
N GLY A 130 -7.38 44.28 -16.45
CA GLY A 130 -6.20 43.38 -16.59
C GLY A 130 -6.37 42.02 -15.97
N LEU A 131 -7.36 41.79 -15.10
CA LEU A 131 -7.46 40.54 -14.29
C LEU A 131 -7.43 39.25 -15.12
N ARG A 132 -8.14 39.20 -16.25
CA ARG A 132 -8.08 38.01 -17.15
C ARG A 132 -6.68 37.79 -17.71
N LYS A 133 -5.94 38.86 -18.05
CA LYS A 133 -4.56 38.79 -18.55
C LYS A 133 -3.57 38.39 -17.46
N GLU A 134 -3.88 38.66 -16.18
CA GLU A 134 -3.10 38.17 -15.04
C GLU A 134 -3.26 36.66 -14.82
N GLY A 135 -4.31 36.06 -15.38
CA GLY A 135 -4.55 34.62 -15.35
C GLY A 135 -5.80 34.17 -14.59
N PHE A 136 -6.66 35.11 -14.12
CA PHE A 136 -7.95 34.73 -13.54
C PHE A 136 -8.88 34.15 -14.61
N ARG A 137 -9.37 32.93 -14.38
CA ARG A 137 -10.27 32.23 -15.31
C ARG A 137 -11.64 32.90 -15.37
N HIS A 138 -12.20 33.25 -14.19
CA HIS A 138 -13.47 33.93 -14.06
C HIS A 138 -13.28 35.21 -13.21
N VAL A 139 -13.99 36.28 -13.60
CA VAL A 139 -13.95 37.56 -12.91
C VAL A 139 -15.39 38.03 -12.71
N PHE A 140 -15.81 38.07 -11.46
CA PHE A 140 -17.13 38.56 -11.04
C PHE A 140 -16.96 39.91 -10.34
N ALA A 141 -17.53 40.97 -10.88
CA ALA A 141 -17.45 42.32 -10.33
C ALA A 141 -18.82 42.74 -9.76
N LEU A 142 -18.90 42.94 -8.46
CA LEU A 142 -20.08 43.41 -7.73
C LEU A 142 -19.87 44.90 -7.40
N ARG A 143 -20.77 45.77 -7.85
CA ARG A 143 -20.56 47.22 -7.86
C ARG A 143 -21.48 48.00 -6.87
N SER A 144 -22.46 47.30 -6.31
CA SER A 144 -23.38 47.91 -5.34
C SER A 144 -23.67 46.97 -4.16
N PRO A 145 -24.11 47.49 -3.02
CA PRO A 145 -24.57 46.67 -1.89
C PRO A 145 -25.68 45.69 -2.29
N GLU A 146 -26.60 46.11 -3.13
CA GLU A 146 -27.72 45.31 -3.62
C GLU A 146 -27.22 44.10 -4.45
N GLU A 147 -26.22 44.33 -5.31
CA GLU A 147 -25.57 43.24 -6.04
C GLU A 147 -24.86 42.25 -5.11
N VAL A 148 -24.17 42.73 -4.07
CA VAL A 148 -23.49 41.89 -3.06
C VAL A 148 -24.50 41.11 -2.24
N ASP A 149 -25.62 41.69 -1.85
CA ASP A 149 -26.63 41.01 -1.04
C ASP A 149 -27.42 39.97 -1.82
N ALA A 150 -27.66 40.23 -3.13
CA ALA A 150 -28.32 39.32 -4.05
C ALA A 150 -27.41 38.25 -4.63
N ALA A 151 -26.10 38.35 -4.44
CA ALA A 151 -25.15 37.39 -5.00
C ALA A 151 -25.33 36.00 -4.39
N ILE A 152 -25.37 34.97 -5.25
CA ILE A 152 -25.38 33.57 -4.89
C ILE A 152 -24.09 32.95 -5.40
N VAL A 153 -23.38 32.24 -4.55
CA VAL A 153 -22.19 31.50 -4.92
C VAL A 153 -22.58 30.04 -5.14
N GLU A 154 -22.62 29.64 -6.38
CA GLU A 154 -22.85 28.26 -6.80
C GLU A 154 -21.52 27.55 -6.96
N ARG A 155 -21.40 26.33 -6.43
CA ARG A 155 -20.23 25.48 -6.52
C ARG A 155 -20.45 24.48 -7.62
N ILE A 156 -19.68 24.58 -8.69
CA ILE A 156 -19.75 23.70 -9.83
C ILE A 156 -18.48 22.86 -9.88
N PRO A 157 -18.57 21.50 -9.97
CA PRO A 157 -17.41 20.66 -10.24
C PRO A 157 -16.67 21.10 -11.49
N LEU A 158 -15.39 20.79 -11.60
CA LEU A 158 -14.67 20.94 -12.86
C LEU A 158 -15.30 20.04 -13.91
N TRP A 159 -15.20 20.43 -15.18
CA TRP A 159 -15.77 19.70 -16.32
C TRP A 159 -15.28 18.24 -16.45
N ASN A 160 -14.11 17.91 -15.87
CA ASN A 160 -13.52 16.58 -15.83
C ASN A 160 -13.88 15.80 -14.55
N ASP A 161 -14.52 16.44 -13.57
CA ASP A 161 -14.97 15.78 -12.36
C ASP A 161 -16.41 15.26 -12.54
N ARG A 162 -16.49 13.97 -12.80
CA ARG A 162 -17.70 13.17 -12.91
C ARG A 162 -17.75 12.11 -11.81
N SER A 163 -17.19 12.40 -10.65
CA SER A 163 -17.11 11.47 -9.52
C SER A 163 -18.47 10.96 -9.04
N ASN A 164 -19.56 11.68 -9.34
CA ASN A 164 -20.93 11.26 -9.10
C ASN A 164 -21.46 10.20 -10.08
N GLU A 165 -20.72 9.87 -11.12
CA GLU A 165 -21.05 8.76 -12.03
C GLU A 165 -20.30 7.51 -11.56
N HIS A 166 -21.06 6.51 -11.07
CA HIS A 166 -20.49 5.31 -10.45
C HIS A 166 -20.37 4.10 -11.39
N GLY A 167 -20.82 4.24 -12.63
CA GLY A 167 -20.83 3.16 -13.59
C GLY A 167 -22.02 2.21 -13.47
N PRO A 168 -21.92 1.00 -13.98
CA PRO A 168 -20.74 0.34 -14.55
C PRO A 168 -20.27 0.96 -15.87
N PHE A 169 -18.95 0.80 -16.19
CA PHE A 169 -18.33 1.35 -17.40
C PHE A 169 -17.62 0.26 -18.21
N ASP A 170 -17.54 0.48 -19.55
CA ASP A 170 -16.67 -0.27 -20.43
C ASP A 170 -15.67 0.72 -21.07
N ILE A 171 -14.40 0.66 -20.68
CA ILE A 171 -13.37 1.61 -21.12
C ILE A 171 -12.65 1.04 -22.33
N ILE A 172 -12.83 1.68 -23.49
CA ILE A 172 -12.41 1.20 -24.82
C ILE A 172 -11.12 1.92 -25.24
N GLY A 173 -10.13 1.14 -25.67
CA GLY A 173 -8.83 1.61 -26.17
C GLY A 173 -8.89 2.38 -27.47
N ASP A 174 -7.72 2.75 -28.00
CA ASP A 174 -7.53 3.57 -29.19
C ASP A 174 -8.18 2.89 -30.42
N VAL A 175 -9.10 3.59 -31.08
CA VAL A 175 -9.91 3.01 -32.17
C VAL A 175 -9.28 3.24 -33.54
N HIS A 176 -8.72 4.41 -33.78
CA HIS A 176 -8.06 4.77 -35.07
C HIS A 176 -8.83 4.36 -36.33
N GLY A 177 -10.12 4.71 -36.42
CA GLY A 177 -10.91 4.39 -37.59
C GLY A 177 -11.21 2.90 -37.84
N CYS A 178 -10.98 2.02 -36.88
CA CYS A 178 -11.30 0.58 -36.91
C CYS A 178 -12.78 0.37 -36.50
N ALA A 179 -13.73 0.91 -37.31
CA ALA A 179 -15.15 0.87 -36.96
C ALA A 179 -15.75 -0.54 -36.99
N ASP A 180 -15.26 -1.44 -37.84
CA ASP A 180 -15.75 -2.83 -37.90
C ASP A 180 -15.46 -3.56 -36.59
N GLU A 181 -14.23 -3.43 -36.04
CA GLU A 181 -13.83 -3.99 -34.76
C GLU A 181 -14.58 -3.32 -33.60
N LEU A 182 -14.85 -2.03 -33.70
CA LEU A 182 -15.62 -1.29 -32.68
C LEU A 182 -17.06 -1.80 -32.60
N GLU A 183 -17.74 -1.96 -33.76
CA GLU A 183 -19.09 -2.49 -33.80
C GLU A 183 -19.19 -3.91 -33.25
N VAL A 184 -18.22 -4.79 -33.55
CA VAL A 184 -18.12 -6.14 -32.99
C VAL A 184 -17.86 -6.10 -31.49
N LEU A 185 -16.95 -5.20 -31.03
CA LEU A 185 -16.64 -5.06 -29.60
C LEU A 185 -17.86 -4.58 -28.82
N LEU A 186 -18.57 -3.56 -29.29
CA LEU A 186 -19.80 -3.06 -28.66
C LEU A 186 -20.84 -4.16 -28.55
N GLY A 187 -21.01 -4.98 -29.60
CA GLY A 187 -21.91 -6.14 -29.57
C GLY A 187 -21.49 -7.19 -28.52
N ARG A 188 -20.20 -7.52 -28.41
CA ARG A 188 -19.67 -8.44 -27.39
C ARG A 188 -19.84 -7.90 -25.95
N LEU A 189 -19.78 -6.60 -25.77
CA LEU A 189 -20.00 -5.93 -24.50
C LEU A 189 -21.48 -5.87 -24.12
N GLY A 190 -22.40 -6.16 -25.05
CA GLY A 190 -23.85 -6.16 -24.82
C GLY A 190 -24.55 -4.85 -25.21
N TYR A 191 -23.90 -3.98 -25.99
CA TYR A 191 -24.57 -2.78 -26.54
C TYR A 191 -25.45 -3.14 -27.72
N GLU A 192 -26.66 -2.59 -27.73
CA GLU A 192 -27.63 -2.73 -28.80
C GLU A 192 -27.66 -1.45 -29.64
N SER A 193 -27.74 -1.59 -30.97
CA SER A 193 -27.83 -0.45 -31.87
C SER A 193 -29.28 -0.09 -32.19
N SER A 194 -29.60 1.18 -32.11
CA SER A 194 -30.91 1.73 -32.51
C SER A 194 -30.74 2.87 -33.52
N PRO A 195 -31.49 2.85 -34.64
CA PRO A 195 -31.40 3.93 -35.65
C PRO A 195 -31.96 5.24 -35.09
N ILE A 196 -31.31 6.36 -35.43
CA ILE A 196 -31.77 7.72 -35.10
C ILE A 196 -32.14 8.45 -36.36
N ALA A 197 -33.32 9.09 -36.37
CA ALA A 197 -33.73 9.99 -37.41
C ALA A 197 -33.26 11.41 -37.07
N THR A 198 -32.16 11.86 -37.69
CA THR A 198 -31.64 13.23 -37.57
C THR A 198 -31.06 13.71 -38.88
N SER A 199 -31.03 15.02 -39.09
CA SER A 199 -30.35 15.67 -40.21
C SER A 199 -28.87 15.99 -39.95
N ASP A 200 -28.37 15.72 -38.73
CA ASP A 200 -27.00 15.93 -38.31
C ASP A 200 -26.09 14.88 -38.96
N LEU A 201 -25.07 15.32 -39.67
CA LEU A 201 -24.20 14.45 -40.48
C LEU A 201 -23.20 13.69 -39.60
N LEU A 202 -22.82 14.26 -38.47
CA LEU A 202 -21.91 13.64 -37.48
C LEU A 202 -22.66 12.71 -36.53
N ARG A 203 -23.90 13.09 -36.13
CA ARG A 203 -24.69 12.37 -35.10
C ARG A 203 -25.84 11.58 -35.74
N GLY A 204 -25.81 11.44 -37.10
CA GLY A 204 -26.76 10.65 -37.87
C GLY A 204 -26.28 9.23 -38.05
N GLY A 205 -27.03 8.28 -37.54
CA GLY A 205 -26.67 6.86 -37.64
C GLY A 205 -27.37 6.02 -36.58
N ALA A 206 -26.69 5.01 -36.06
CA ALA A 206 -27.15 4.19 -34.94
C ALA A 206 -26.58 4.68 -33.64
N VAL A 207 -27.38 4.77 -32.58
CA VAL A 207 -26.89 4.90 -31.20
C VAL A 207 -26.71 3.51 -30.60
N TYR A 208 -25.55 3.28 -30.02
CA TYR A 208 -25.27 2.09 -29.23
C TYR A 208 -25.57 2.40 -27.77
N SER A 209 -26.44 1.61 -27.14
CA SER A 209 -26.79 1.72 -25.72
C SER A 209 -26.85 0.34 -25.07
N HIS A 210 -26.40 0.26 -23.82
CA HIS A 210 -26.46 -1.00 -23.08
C HIS A 210 -27.79 -1.10 -22.32
N PRO A 211 -28.54 -2.22 -22.42
CA PRO A 211 -29.87 -2.36 -21.80
C PRO A 211 -29.83 -2.22 -20.28
N GLU A 212 -28.72 -2.58 -19.61
CA GLU A 212 -28.51 -2.41 -18.17
C GLU A 212 -27.95 -1.03 -17.78
N GLY A 213 -27.86 -0.08 -18.73
CA GLY A 213 -27.38 1.28 -18.46
C GLY A 213 -25.87 1.43 -18.28
N ARG A 214 -25.06 0.44 -18.68
CA ARG A 214 -23.59 0.59 -18.75
C ARG A 214 -23.24 1.71 -19.74
N LYS A 215 -22.15 2.43 -19.46
CA LYS A 215 -21.64 3.48 -20.35
C LYS A 215 -20.28 3.10 -20.92
N ALA A 216 -20.08 3.35 -22.19
CA ALA A 216 -18.77 3.28 -22.81
C ALA A 216 -17.92 4.51 -22.41
N VAL A 217 -16.59 4.34 -22.26
CA VAL A 217 -15.65 5.45 -22.09
C VAL A 217 -14.50 5.26 -23.06
N PHE A 218 -14.42 6.12 -24.09
CA PHE A 218 -13.36 6.06 -25.08
C PHE A 218 -12.10 6.80 -24.62
N VAL A 219 -10.93 6.18 -24.78
CA VAL A 219 -9.65 6.77 -24.36
C VAL A 219 -9.05 7.74 -25.39
N GLY A 220 -9.76 7.99 -26.50
CA GLY A 220 -9.35 8.90 -27.59
C GLY A 220 -8.72 8.19 -28.77
N ASP A 221 -7.99 8.97 -29.58
CA ASP A 221 -7.41 8.54 -30.87
C ASP A 221 -8.46 7.84 -31.76
N LEU A 222 -9.55 8.56 -32.02
CA LEU A 222 -10.66 8.09 -32.86
C LEU A 222 -10.31 8.08 -34.34
N VAL A 223 -9.42 8.98 -34.76
CA VAL A 223 -9.09 9.30 -36.14
C VAL A 223 -7.73 8.76 -36.55
N ASP A 224 -7.42 8.88 -37.81
CA ASP A 224 -6.16 8.54 -38.49
C ASP A 224 -5.95 7.02 -38.69
N ARG A 225 -5.22 6.63 -39.72
CA ARG A 225 -4.68 5.29 -40.03
C ARG A 225 -5.70 4.22 -40.46
N GLY A 226 -6.84 4.14 -39.86
CA GLY A 226 -7.82 3.08 -40.10
C GLY A 226 -8.71 3.36 -41.33
N PRO A 227 -9.54 2.38 -41.73
CA PRO A 227 -10.25 2.42 -43.00
C PRO A 227 -11.65 3.09 -42.97
N ARG A 228 -12.23 3.34 -41.76
CA ARG A 228 -13.59 3.88 -41.60
C ARG A 228 -13.61 4.96 -40.49
N ILE A 229 -12.88 6.05 -40.75
CA ILE A 229 -12.66 7.11 -39.75
C ILE A 229 -13.96 7.89 -39.48
N LEU A 230 -14.70 8.27 -40.51
CA LEU A 230 -15.95 9.00 -40.33
C LEU A 230 -17.02 8.18 -39.63
N ASP A 231 -17.07 6.87 -39.87
CA ASP A 231 -18.02 6.00 -39.17
C ASP A 231 -17.67 5.87 -37.67
N THR A 232 -16.37 5.74 -37.32
CA THR A 232 -15.90 5.79 -35.92
C THR A 232 -16.32 7.09 -35.25
N LEU A 233 -16.07 8.25 -35.88
CA LEU A 233 -16.49 9.55 -35.37
C LEU A 233 -18.01 9.62 -35.15
N ARG A 234 -18.80 9.13 -36.11
CA ARG A 234 -20.27 9.11 -36.03
C ARG A 234 -20.76 8.25 -34.88
N ILE A 235 -20.24 7.03 -34.70
CA ILE A 235 -20.59 6.14 -33.58
C ILE A 235 -20.31 6.85 -32.27
N VAL A 236 -19.08 7.31 -32.04
CA VAL A 236 -18.67 7.89 -30.77
C VAL A 236 -19.38 9.21 -30.48
N ALA A 237 -19.48 10.12 -31.47
CA ALA A 237 -20.17 11.40 -31.27
C ALA A 237 -21.67 11.21 -30.99
N THR A 238 -22.33 10.24 -31.65
CA THR A 238 -23.71 9.89 -31.39
C THR A 238 -23.90 9.34 -29.96
N MET A 239 -23.08 8.39 -29.55
CA MET A 239 -23.13 7.82 -28.20
C MET A 239 -22.88 8.87 -27.10
N VAL A 240 -21.89 9.76 -27.28
CA VAL A 240 -21.60 10.85 -26.35
C VAL A 240 -22.78 11.84 -26.27
N HIS A 241 -23.36 12.23 -27.43
CA HIS A 241 -24.52 13.12 -27.47
C HIS A 241 -25.74 12.53 -26.74
N HIS A 242 -25.99 11.25 -26.86
CA HIS A 242 -27.12 10.54 -26.20
C HIS A 242 -26.80 10.12 -24.76
N GLY A 243 -25.58 10.36 -24.28
CA GLY A 243 -25.20 10.05 -22.90
C GLY A 243 -24.92 8.57 -22.63
N SER A 244 -24.86 7.71 -23.65
CA SER A 244 -24.46 6.31 -23.55
C SER A 244 -22.94 6.12 -23.54
N ALA A 245 -22.16 7.19 -23.84
CA ALA A 245 -20.71 7.17 -23.74
C ALA A 245 -20.13 8.46 -23.19
N LEU A 246 -18.88 8.37 -22.73
CA LEU A 246 -17.93 9.46 -22.47
C LEU A 246 -16.74 9.28 -23.42
N CYS A 247 -16.05 10.37 -23.74
CA CYS A 247 -14.84 10.32 -24.56
C CYS A 247 -13.82 11.36 -24.09
N VAL A 248 -12.56 10.96 -23.91
CA VAL A 248 -11.43 11.88 -23.77
C VAL A 248 -10.75 12.05 -25.14
N PRO A 249 -10.10 13.20 -25.43
CA PRO A 249 -9.42 13.38 -26.71
C PRO A 249 -8.08 12.66 -26.70
N GLY A 250 -7.72 12.03 -27.82
CA GLY A 250 -6.37 11.61 -28.10
C GLY A 250 -5.53 12.69 -28.76
N ASN A 251 -4.25 12.46 -28.92
CA ASN A 251 -3.35 13.41 -29.57
C ASN A 251 -3.65 13.54 -31.07
N HIS A 252 -4.14 12.49 -31.74
CA HIS A 252 -4.58 12.51 -33.12
C HIS A 252 -5.84 13.37 -33.29
N ASP A 253 -6.82 13.25 -32.42
CA ASP A 253 -8.04 14.06 -32.39
C ASP A 253 -7.73 15.56 -32.24
N VAL A 254 -6.82 15.91 -31.33
CA VAL A 254 -6.37 17.30 -31.10
C VAL A 254 -5.60 17.83 -32.33
N LYS A 255 -4.81 16.98 -32.98
CA LYS A 255 -4.07 17.33 -34.19
C LYS A 255 -5.04 17.66 -35.36
N LEU A 256 -6.08 16.83 -35.55
CA LEU A 256 -7.17 17.09 -36.52
C LEU A 256 -7.88 18.40 -36.19
N LEU A 257 -8.32 18.60 -34.96
CA LEU A 257 -8.99 19.83 -34.51
C LEU A 257 -8.16 21.09 -34.85
N ARG A 258 -6.85 21.06 -34.57
CA ARG A 258 -5.94 22.17 -34.93
C ARG A 258 -5.87 22.42 -36.44
N LYS A 259 -5.83 21.35 -37.22
CA LYS A 259 -5.83 21.45 -38.72
C LYS A 259 -7.12 22.06 -39.23
N LEU A 260 -8.29 21.58 -38.74
CA LEU A 260 -9.60 22.10 -39.13
C LEU A 260 -9.79 23.59 -38.75
N ASN A 261 -9.19 24.03 -37.65
CA ASN A 261 -9.15 25.43 -37.22
C ASN A 261 -8.08 26.27 -37.99
N GLY A 262 -7.53 25.80 -39.07
CA GLY A 262 -6.61 26.54 -39.92
C GLY A 262 -5.19 26.70 -39.40
N LYS A 263 -4.79 25.95 -38.36
CA LYS A 263 -3.42 25.97 -37.85
C LYS A 263 -2.47 25.23 -38.80
N ASN A 264 -1.23 25.67 -38.86
CA ASN A 264 -0.20 24.96 -39.59
C ASN A 264 0.19 23.67 -38.83
N VAL A 265 -0.24 22.53 -39.34
CA VAL A 265 -0.01 21.19 -38.76
C VAL A 265 0.64 20.32 -39.82
N GLN A 266 1.68 19.58 -39.43
CA GLN A 266 2.32 18.59 -40.32
C GLN A 266 1.36 17.44 -40.59
N ILE A 267 1.17 17.10 -41.86
CA ILE A 267 0.32 15.98 -42.30
C ILE A 267 1.17 14.70 -42.25
N THR A 268 1.13 14.02 -41.10
CA THR A 268 1.88 12.79 -40.79
C THR A 268 1.05 11.90 -39.90
N HIS A 269 1.42 10.62 -39.78
CA HIS A 269 0.83 9.65 -38.86
C HIS A 269 -0.68 9.36 -39.11
N GLY A 270 -1.10 9.33 -40.38
CA GLY A 270 -2.47 8.96 -40.77
C GLY A 270 -3.44 10.13 -40.88
N LEU A 271 -3.00 11.38 -40.68
CA LEU A 271 -3.87 12.56 -40.85
C LEU A 271 -4.31 12.78 -42.29
N ALA A 272 -3.54 12.32 -43.31
CA ALA A 272 -3.90 12.43 -44.72
C ALA A 272 -5.19 11.66 -45.01
N GLU A 273 -5.26 10.41 -44.56
CA GLU A 273 -6.40 9.50 -44.70
C GLU A 273 -7.67 10.09 -44.06
N THR A 274 -7.55 10.73 -42.91
CA THR A 274 -8.67 11.42 -42.27
C THR A 274 -9.17 12.60 -43.10
N LEU A 275 -8.26 13.39 -43.65
CA LEU A 275 -8.61 14.54 -44.48
C LEU A 275 -9.24 14.08 -45.81
N ASP A 276 -8.73 13.01 -46.45
CA ASP A 276 -9.25 12.45 -47.68
C ASP A 276 -10.69 11.93 -47.51
N GLU A 277 -11.00 11.23 -46.38
CA GLU A 277 -12.38 10.81 -46.07
C GLU A 277 -13.30 12.02 -45.83
N ILE A 278 -12.83 13.08 -45.15
CA ILE A 278 -13.60 14.32 -44.97
C ILE A 278 -13.83 15.03 -46.30
N ASP A 279 -12.83 15.12 -47.17
CA ASP A 279 -12.93 15.75 -48.47
C ASP A 279 -13.82 14.96 -49.42
N ALA A 280 -13.89 13.64 -49.30
CA ALA A 280 -14.81 12.78 -50.06
C ALA A 280 -16.31 13.05 -49.80
N LEU A 281 -16.66 13.78 -48.72
CA LEU A 281 -18.04 14.22 -48.45
C LEU A 281 -18.54 15.29 -49.44
N GLY A 282 -17.67 15.89 -50.28
CA GLY A 282 -18.03 16.88 -51.27
C GLY A 282 -18.81 18.06 -50.70
N ASP A 283 -20.02 18.30 -51.21
CA ASP A 283 -20.88 19.41 -50.77
C ASP A 283 -21.30 19.34 -49.30
N SER A 284 -21.27 18.16 -48.69
CA SER A 284 -21.60 17.96 -47.25
C SER A 284 -20.45 18.27 -46.30
N ARG A 285 -19.21 18.40 -46.82
CA ARG A 285 -17.99 18.64 -46.01
C ARG A 285 -18.11 19.86 -45.09
N PRO A 286 -18.55 21.06 -45.50
CA PRO A 286 -18.63 22.23 -44.65
C PRO A 286 -19.53 22.00 -43.44
N ILE A 287 -20.68 21.36 -43.63
CA ILE A 287 -21.67 21.05 -42.57
C ILE A 287 -21.07 20.07 -41.58
N PHE A 288 -20.46 18.98 -42.07
CA PHE A 288 -19.81 17.97 -41.22
C PHE A 288 -18.69 18.57 -40.35
N VAL A 289 -17.84 19.43 -40.95
CA VAL A 289 -16.74 20.11 -40.23
C VAL A 289 -17.29 21.09 -39.19
N GLU A 290 -18.38 21.81 -39.49
CA GLU A 290 -19.05 22.72 -38.53
C GLU A 290 -19.61 21.94 -37.32
N GLU A 291 -20.06 20.72 -37.49
CA GLU A 291 -20.52 19.82 -36.41
C GLU A 291 -19.35 19.15 -35.67
N LEU A 292 -18.27 18.78 -36.37
CA LEU A 292 -17.12 18.05 -35.80
C LEU A 292 -16.27 18.93 -34.90
N ILE A 293 -16.00 20.18 -35.24
CA ILE A 293 -15.14 21.09 -34.47
C ILE A 293 -15.65 21.26 -33.04
N PRO A 294 -16.96 21.59 -32.80
CA PRO A 294 -17.45 21.70 -31.41
C PRO A 294 -17.41 20.38 -30.63
N PHE A 295 -17.60 19.24 -31.29
CA PHE A 295 -17.48 17.94 -30.63
C PHE A 295 -16.06 17.69 -30.13
N LEU A 296 -15.04 17.84 -30.99
CA LEU A 296 -13.64 17.63 -30.60
C LEU A 296 -13.14 18.67 -29.61
N ASP A 297 -13.54 19.96 -29.73
CA ASP A 297 -13.15 21.03 -28.81
C ASP A 297 -13.81 20.86 -27.43
N GLY A 298 -14.97 20.23 -27.38
CA GLY A 298 -15.72 19.93 -26.14
C GLY A 298 -15.16 18.76 -25.33
N LEU A 299 -14.26 17.93 -25.90
CA LEU A 299 -13.66 16.81 -25.17
C LEU A 299 -12.71 17.27 -24.07
N VAL A 300 -12.84 16.67 -22.88
CA VAL A 300 -12.06 17.03 -21.69
C VAL A 300 -10.82 16.15 -21.54
N SER A 301 -9.77 16.67 -20.92
CA SER A 301 -8.46 16.01 -20.85
C SER A 301 -8.48 14.63 -20.17
N HIS A 302 -9.35 14.44 -19.19
CA HIS A 302 -9.53 13.21 -18.44
C HIS A 302 -10.85 13.24 -17.67
N TYR A 303 -11.34 12.10 -17.26
CA TYR A 303 -12.49 11.97 -16.35
C TYR A 303 -12.06 11.38 -15.01
N LEU A 304 -12.58 11.97 -13.94
CA LEU A 304 -12.57 11.42 -12.58
C LEU A 304 -13.97 10.86 -12.29
N LEU A 305 -14.07 9.56 -12.04
CA LEU A 305 -15.31 8.78 -11.95
C LEU A 305 -15.37 8.01 -10.61
N ASP A 306 -16.56 7.52 -10.24
CA ASP A 306 -16.82 6.65 -9.08
C ASP A 306 -16.15 7.12 -7.79
N ASP A 307 -16.61 8.26 -7.26
CA ASP A 307 -16.05 8.88 -6.04
C ASP A 307 -14.52 9.09 -6.10
N GLY A 308 -13.97 9.24 -7.30
CA GLY A 308 -12.52 9.39 -7.52
C GLY A 308 -11.74 8.07 -7.51
N LYS A 309 -12.42 6.93 -7.60
CA LYS A 309 -11.77 5.60 -7.66
C LYS A 309 -11.28 5.22 -9.06
N LEU A 310 -11.84 5.85 -10.10
CA LEU A 310 -11.50 5.60 -11.50
C LEU A 310 -11.11 6.89 -12.20
N VAL A 311 -10.00 6.85 -12.93
CA VAL A 311 -9.54 7.92 -13.84
C VAL A 311 -9.36 7.35 -15.23
N VAL A 312 -9.89 8.06 -16.24
CA VAL A 312 -9.68 7.71 -17.64
C VAL A 312 -9.03 8.90 -18.36
N ALA A 313 -7.89 8.68 -18.99
CA ALA A 313 -7.15 9.68 -19.77
C ALA A 313 -6.44 9.00 -20.94
N HIS A 314 -6.12 9.74 -22.02
CA HIS A 314 -5.53 9.13 -23.19
C HIS A 314 -4.12 8.56 -22.94
N ALA A 315 -3.15 9.35 -22.44
CA ALA A 315 -1.77 8.89 -22.20
C ALA A 315 -1.46 8.63 -20.72
N GLY A 316 -2.50 8.64 -19.85
CA GLY A 316 -2.37 8.42 -18.44
C GLY A 316 -2.55 9.67 -17.57
N MET A 317 -2.46 9.50 -16.24
CA MET A 317 -2.66 10.61 -15.29
C MET A 317 -1.96 10.34 -13.95
N LYS A 318 -0.95 11.14 -13.60
CA LYS A 318 -0.30 11.13 -12.28
C LYS A 318 -1.28 11.53 -11.18
N ALA A 319 -1.10 10.99 -9.96
CA ALA A 319 -2.03 11.20 -8.84
C ALA A 319 -2.24 12.69 -8.51
N GLU A 320 -1.19 13.51 -8.55
CA GLU A 320 -1.23 14.94 -8.26
C GLU A 320 -1.95 15.79 -9.32
N LEU A 321 -2.17 15.24 -10.53
CA LEU A 321 -2.83 15.93 -11.64
C LEU A 321 -4.32 15.55 -11.76
N GLN A 322 -4.78 14.51 -11.07
CA GLN A 322 -6.16 14.02 -11.15
C GLN A 322 -7.16 15.06 -10.66
N GLY A 323 -8.23 15.27 -11.44
CA GLY A 323 -9.25 16.28 -11.13
C GLY A 323 -8.77 17.72 -11.20
N ARG A 324 -7.61 17.99 -11.83
CA ARG A 324 -7.05 19.33 -12.01
C ARG A 324 -7.32 19.86 -13.41
N GLY A 325 -7.19 21.19 -13.58
CA GLY A 325 -7.42 21.84 -14.86
C GLY A 325 -6.34 22.87 -15.21
N SER A 326 -5.41 22.49 -16.09
CA SER A 326 -4.40 23.41 -16.66
C SER A 326 -3.90 22.89 -18.00
N GLY A 327 -3.17 23.72 -18.75
CA GLY A 327 -2.51 23.29 -19.98
C GLY A 327 -1.56 22.11 -19.74
N ARG A 328 -0.74 22.18 -18.65
CA ARG A 328 0.17 21.08 -18.28
C ARG A 328 -0.54 19.76 -17.97
N VAL A 329 -1.71 19.81 -17.32
CA VAL A 329 -2.54 18.63 -17.05
C VAL A 329 -3.06 18.06 -18.38
N ARG A 330 -3.51 18.93 -19.30
CA ARG A 330 -3.97 18.52 -20.63
C ARG A 330 -2.83 17.92 -21.46
N ASP A 331 -1.65 18.53 -21.42
CA ASP A 331 -0.48 18.03 -22.15
C ASP A 331 -0.05 16.65 -21.64
N PHE A 332 -0.02 16.46 -20.28
CA PHE A 332 0.26 15.15 -19.71
C PHE A 332 -0.79 14.10 -20.11
N ALA A 333 -2.08 14.45 -20.06
CA ALA A 333 -3.16 13.54 -20.43
C ALA A 333 -3.09 13.10 -21.89
N LEU A 334 -2.58 13.96 -22.80
CA LEU A 334 -2.51 13.70 -24.24
C LEU A 334 -1.22 13.01 -24.68
N TYR A 335 -0.09 13.29 -24.01
CA TYR A 335 1.23 12.90 -24.52
C TYR A 335 2.06 12.13 -23.48
N GLY A 336 1.61 12.05 -22.21
CA GLY A 336 2.45 11.58 -21.11
C GLY A 336 3.61 12.54 -20.83
N GLU A 337 4.65 12.03 -20.20
CA GLU A 337 5.90 12.76 -19.94
C GLU A 337 7.03 12.15 -20.77
N THR A 338 7.83 12.99 -21.39
CA THR A 338 8.97 12.57 -22.21
C THR A 338 10.28 12.95 -21.52
N THR A 339 11.32 12.13 -21.69
CA THR A 339 12.68 12.44 -21.18
C THR A 339 13.38 13.55 -21.97
N GLY A 340 12.86 13.90 -23.14
CA GLY A 340 13.47 14.80 -24.10
C GLY A 340 14.44 14.11 -25.06
N GLU A 341 14.65 12.81 -24.91
CA GLU A 341 15.46 11.97 -25.79
C GLU A 341 14.59 11.35 -26.89
N THR A 342 15.22 10.87 -27.95
CA THR A 342 14.60 10.15 -29.05
C THR A 342 15.23 8.76 -29.13
N ASP A 343 14.40 7.71 -29.37
CA ASP A 343 14.87 6.35 -29.54
C ASP A 343 15.46 6.12 -30.96
N GLU A 344 15.96 4.91 -31.22
CA GLU A 344 16.54 4.50 -32.51
C GLU A 344 15.54 4.55 -33.68
N PHE A 345 14.23 4.60 -33.38
CA PHE A 345 13.14 4.72 -34.37
C PHE A 345 12.71 6.18 -34.56
N GLY A 346 13.37 7.14 -33.93
CA GLY A 346 13.02 8.57 -34.00
C GLY A 346 11.79 8.97 -33.18
N LEU A 347 11.32 8.10 -32.26
CA LEU A 347 10.20 8.39 -31.40
C LEU A 347 10.68 8.97 -30.05
N PRO A 348 9.93 9.89 -29.42
CA PRO A 348 10.27 10.41 -28.10
C PRO A 348 10.31 9.30 -27.05
N VAL A 349 11.39 9.24 -26.28
CA VAL A 349 11.48 8.35 -25.12
C VAL A 349 10.56 8.88 -24.02
N ARG A 350 9.66 8.01 -23.52
CA ARG A 350 8.67 8.37 -22.52
C ARG A 350 9.14 7.95 -21.14
N HIS A 351 8.80 8.78 -20.18
CA HIS A 351 8.96 8.41 -18.76
C HIS A 351 7.92 7.36 -18.37
N ASP A 352 8.34 6.28 -17.72
CA ASP A 352 7.43 5.23 -17.22
C ASP A 352 6.74 5.67 -15.92
N TRP A 353 5.80 6.62 -16.05
CA TRP A 353 5.04 7.13 -14.91
C TRP A 353 4.20 6.06 -14.20
N ALA A 354 3.83 4.98 -14.90
CA ALA A 354 2.99 3.90 -14.36
C ALA A 354 3.76 3.07 -13.33
N SER A 355 5.06 2.86 -13.51
CA SER A 355 5.93 2.18 -12.54
C SER A 355 6.04 2.95 -11.22
N GLU A 356 6.02 4.28 -11.29
CA GLU A 356 6.08 5.17 -10.13
C GLU A 356 4.70 5.48 -9.52
N TYR A 357 3.61 5.04 -10.15
CA TYR A 357 2.27 5.38 -9.71
C TYR A 357 1.95 4.79 -8.32
N ARG A 358 1.59 5.67 -7.37
CA ARG A 358 1.23 5.32 -5.98
C ARG A 358 -0.15 5.84 -5.60
N GLY A 359 -0.93 6.33 -6.58
CA GLY A 359 -2.27 6.87 -6.38
C GLY A 359 -3.29 5.82 -5.90
N GLN A 360 -4.42 6.29 -5.37
CA GLN A 360 -5.51 5.43 -4.91
C GLN A 360 -6.46 5.03 -6.05
N ALA A 361 -6.67 5.93 -7.01
CA ALA A 361 -7.52 5.69 -8.16
C ALA A 361 -6.93 4.63 -9.11
N MET A 362 -7.79 3.87 -9.76
CA MET A 362 -7.43 3.09 -10.94
C MET A 362 -7.28 4.05 -12.12
N VAL A 363 -6.21 3.93 -12.91
CA VAL A 363 -6.01 4.75 -14.11
C VAL A 363 -6.04 3.86 -15.34
N VAL A 364 -6.97 4.14 -16.26
CA VAL A 364 -7.09 3.44 -17.54
C VAL A 364 -6.69 4.41 -18.65
N TYR A 365 -5.80 3.97 -19.52
CA TYR A 365 -5.22 4.81 -20.58
C TYR A 365 -4.86 4.00 -21.82
N GLY A 366 -4.38 4.67 -22.89
CA GLY A 366 -3.95 4.12 -24.17
C GLY A 366 -2.66 4.76 -24.69
N HIS A 367 -2.69 5.25 -25.96
CA HIS A 367 -1.68 6.09 -26.61
C HIS A 367 -0.41 5.37 -27.07
N THR A 368 0.12 4.45 -26.32
CA THR A 368 1.33 3.68 -26.68
C THR A 368 0.93 2.22 -26.79
N PRO A 369 0.93 1.64 -27.98
CA PRO A 369 0.43 0.30 -28.18
C PRO A 369 1.28 -0.74 -27.44
N VAL A 370 0.58 -1.65 -26.76
CA VAL A 370 1.16 -2.81 -26.06
C VAL A 370 0.59 -4.11 -26.63
N PRO A 371 1.33 -5.22 -26.61
CA PRO A 371 0.84 -6.50 -27.13
C PRO A 371 -0.41 -7.00 -26.40
N GLU A 372 -0.46 -6.81 -25.08
CA GLU A 372 -1.55 -7.24 -24.21
C GLU A 372 -1.76 -6.18 -23.11
N ALA A 373 -3.03 -5.95 -22.75
CA ALA A 373 -3.35 -5.10 -21.62
C ALA A 373 -2.95 -5.77 -20.31
N GLN A 374 -2.04 -5.15 -19.56
CA GLN A 374 -1.52 -5.67 -18.30
C GLN A 374 -1.58 -4.60 -17.20
N TRP A 375 -1.85 -5.06 -15.99
CA TRP A 375 -1.85 -4.20 -14.81
C TRP A 375 -0.45 -3.83 -14.37
N LEU A 376 -0.25 -2.56 -13.98
CA LEU A 376 0.94 -2.06 -13.31
C LEU A 376 0.52 -1.01 -12.25
N ASN A 377 0.73 -1.29 -10.97
CA ASN A 377 0.44 -0.36 -9.87
C ASN A 377 -0.95 0.30 -9.88
N LYS A 378 -2.02 -0.42 -10.17
CA LYS A 378 -3.41 0.08 -10.39
C LYS A 378 -3.58 0.91 -11.68
N THR A 379 -2.67 0.85 -12.61
CA THR A 379 -2.83 1.43 -13.93
C THR A 379 -2.93 0.34 -14.97
N VAL A 380 -3.58 0.61 -16.08
CA VAL A 380 -3.66 -0.32 -17.21
C VAL A 380 -3.74 0.44 -18.52
N ASN A 381 -2.90 0.02 -19.46
CA ASN A 381 -2.94 0.47 -20.85
C ASN A 381 -3.84 -0.47 -21.64
N VAL A 382 -4.91 0.06 -22.25
CA VAL A 382 -5.88 -0.69 -23.07
C VAL A 382 -5.70 -0.47 -24.57
N ASP A 383 -4.71 0.33 -25.01
CA ASP A 383 -4.30 0.41 -26.41
C ASP A 383 -3.51 -0.85 -26.77
N THR A 384 -4.17 -1.82 -27.36
CA THR A 384 -3.56 -3.06 -27.84
C THR A 384 -3.34 -3.07 -29.34
N GLY A 385 -3.23 -1.87 -29.94
CA GLY A 385 -2.75 -1.66 -31.29
C GLY A 385 -3.63 -2.24 -32.38
N CYS A 386 -4.96 -2.05 -32.32
CA CYS A 386 -5.89 -2.60 -33.28
C CYS A 386 -5.50 -2.24 -34.72
N VAL A 387 -5.23 -0.98 -35.01
CA VAL A 387 -4.85 -0.49 -36.34
C VAL A 387 -3.55 -1.10 -36.87
N PHE A 388 -2.68 -1.60 -35.97
CA PHE A 388 -1.41 -2.25 -36.28
C PHE A 388 -1.49 -3.79 -36.34
N GLY A 389 -2.72 -4.35 -36.41
CA GLY A 389 -2.93 -5.80 -36.46
C GLY A 389 -3.01 -6.50 -35.11
N GLY A 390 -3.07 -5.74 -34.00
CA GLY A 390 -3.29 -6.26 -32.66
C GLY A 390 -4.77 -6.49 -32.35
N LYS A 391 -5.28 -5.91 -31.25
CA LYS A 391 -6.67 -6.08 -30.81
C LYS A 391 -7.28 -4.71 -30.48
N LEU A 392 -8.62 -4.59 -30.57
CA LEU A 392 -9.36 -3.53 -29.90
C LEU A 392 -9.82 -4.07 -28.54
N THR A 393 -9.34 -3.49 -27.46
CA THR A 393 -9.55 -3.99 -26.10
C THR A 393 -10.38 -3.01 -25.28
N ALA A 394 -11.33 -3.54 -24.51
CA ALA A 394 -12.08 -2.81 -23.50
C ALA A 394 -11.83 -3.42 -22.12
N LEU A 395 -11.77 -2.56 -21.09
CA LEU A 395 -11.80 -2.94 -19.68
C LEU A 395 -13.21 -2.74 -19.13
N ARG A 396 -13.82 -3.79 -18.60
CA ARG A 396 -15.08 -3.71 -17.84
C ARG A 396 -14.80 -3.26 -16.41
N TYR A 397 -15.47 -2.22 -15.97
CA TYR A 397 -15.39 -1.69 -14.60
C TYR A 397 -16.78 -1.78 -13.91
N PRO A 398 -16.88 -2.27 -12.67
CA PRO A 398 -15.81 -2.55 -11.71
C PRO A 398 -15.21 -3.97 -11.79
N GLU A 399 -15.67 -4.83 -12.69
CA GLU A 399 -15.34 -6.27 -12.77
C GLU A 399 -13.84 -6.53 -13.02
N ARG A 400 -13.15 -5.59 -13.68
CA ARG A 400 -11.73 -5.67 -14.10
C ARG A 400 -11.47 -6.77 -15.13
N GLU A 401 -12.45 -7.03 -15.97
CA GLU A 401 -12.38 -8.02 -17.04
C GLU A 401 -12.00 -7.33 -18.35
N PHE A 402 -11.17 -7.98 -19.16
CA PHE A 402 -10.82 -7.52 -20.50
C PHE A 402 -11.70 -8.24 -21.53
N VAL A 403 -12.30 -7.47 -22.42
CA VAL A 403 -13.00 -7.96 -23.61
C VAL A 403 -12.27 -7.40 -24.82
N ALA A 404 -11.87 -8.26 -25.75
CA ALA A 404 -11.10 -7.83 -26.91
C ALA A 404 -11.59 -8.46 -28.22
N VAL A 405 -11.38 -7.73 -29.33
CA VAL A 405 -11.64 -8.16 -30.70
C VAL A 405 -10.33 -8.06 -31.46
N ALA A 406 -9.89 -9.16 -32.08
CA ALA A 406 -8.70 -9.14 -32.92
C ALA A 406 -8.95 -8.27 -34.17
N ALA A 407 -7.95 -7.51 -34.58
CA ALA A 407 -7.99 -6.78 -35.84
C ALA A 407 -8.17 -7.74 -37.02
N SER A 408 -8.98 -7.36 -37.98
CA SER A 408 -9.23 -8.19 -39.18
C SER A 408 -7.98 -8.30 -40.08
N LYS A 409 -7.11 -7.30 -40.03
CA LYS A 409 -5.81 -7.23 -40.73
C LYS A 409 -4.94 -6.13 -40.11
N THR A 410 -3.68 -6.04 -40.50
CA THR A 410 -2.84 -4.85 -40.27
C THR A 410 -3.28 -3.75 -41.23
N TYR A 411 -3.80 -2.64 -40.68
CA TYR A 411 -4.25 -1.49 -41.47
C TYR A 411 -3.12 -0.48 -41.71
N CYS A 412 -2.20 -0.37 -40.76
CA CYS A 412 -1.03 0.51 -40.85
C CYS A 412 0.18 -0.18 -40.21
N ASP A 413 1.34 -0.08 -40.82
CA ASP A 413 2.57 -0.62 -40.21
C ASP A 413 3.01 0.22 -39.03
N PRO A 414 3.32 -0.38 -37.88
CA PRO A 414 3.80 0.37 -36.73
C PRO A 414 5.22 0.85 -36.93
N SER A 415 5.51 2.09 -36.49
CA SER A 415 6.89 2.66 -36.58
C SER A 415 7.90 1.86 -35.74
N ARG A 416 7.43 1.12 -34.73
CA ARG A 416 8.22 0.21 -33.90
C ARG A 416 7.47 -1.12 -33.78
N PRO A 417 8.12 -2.27 -34.02
CA PRO A 417 7.52 -3.58 -33.78
C PRO A 417 7.08 -3.70 -32.31
N PHE A 418 5.84 -4.06 -32.05
CA PHE A 418 5.31 -4.22 -30.68
C PHE A 418 4.67 -5.59 -30.45
N LEU A 419 4.29 -6.32 -31.51
CA LEU A 419 3.76 -7.68 -31.37
C LEU A 419 4.92 -8.66 -31.18
N PRO A 420 4.83 -9.58 -30.19
CA PRO A 420 5.85 -10.59 -29.98
C PRO A 420 5.95 -11.53 -31.18
N GLY A 421 7.17 -11.94 -31.55
CA GLY A 421 7.39 -12.98 -32.57
C GLY A 421 6.87 -14.36 -32.09
N GLU A 422 6.55 -15.25 -33.03
CA GLU A 422 5.88 -16.55 -32.78
C GLU A 422 6.57 -17.53 -31.81
N GLN A 423 7.76 -17.23 -31.28
CA GLN A 423 8.59 -18.16 -30.48
C GLN A 423 9.02 -17.63 -29.09
N GLN A 424 8.35 -16.68 -28.50
CA GLN A 424 8.73 -16.28 -27.14
C GLN A 424 8.05 -17.15 -26.09
N ALA A 425 8.89 -17.74 -25.18
CA ALA A 425 8.42 -18.41 -23.97
C ALA A 425 7.51 -17.46 -23.14
N PRO A 426 6.54 -17.97 -22.35
CA PRO A 426 5.67 -17.14 -21.55
C PRO A 426 6.49 -16.20 -20.68
N SER A 427 6.46 -14.91 -21.00
CA SER A 427 7.15 -13.85 -20.26
C SER A 427 6.43 -13.56 -18.95
N LEU A 428 7.18 -13.06 -17.96
CA LEU A 428 6.58 -12.51 -16.74
C LEU A 428 5.67 -11.34 -17.09
N SER A 429 4.61 -11.13 -16.31
CA SER A 429 3.78 -9.94 -16.45
C SER A 429 4.57 -8.66 -16.13
N THR A 430 4.11 -7.51 -16.61
CA THR A 430 4.73 -6.22 -16.34
C THR A 430 4.86 -5.96 -14.83
N GLN A 431 3.81 -6.29 -14.05
CA GLN A 431 3.86 -6.18 -12.59
C GLN A 431 4.90 -7.12 -11.97
N GLN A 432 4.96 -8.39 -12.41
CA GLN A 432 5.94 -9.34 -11.90
C GLN A 432 7.39 -8.93 -12.22
N THR A 433 7.61 -8.31 -13.38
CA THR A 433 8.94 -7.77 -13.74
C THR A 433 9.29 -6.58 -12.86
N HIS A 434 8.35 -5.69 -12.60
CA HIS A 434 8.52 -4.55 -11.69
C HIS A 434 8.78 -5.02 -10.25
N ASP A 435 8.07 -6.06 -9.79
CA ASP A 435 8.19 -6.61 -8.43
C ASP A 435 9.52 -7.36 -8.16
N GLN A 436 10.41 -7.51 -9.16
CA GLN A 436 11.75 -8.05 -8.96
C GLN A 436 12.66 -7.13 -8.13
N VAL A 437 12.34 -5.85 -8.09
CA VAL A 437 13.12 -4.82 -7.40
C VAL A 437 12.28 -4.18 -6.31
N LEU A 438 12.84 -4.11 -5.11
CA LEU A 438 12.23 -3.38 -3.99
C LEU A 438 12.58 -1.89 -4.11
N ASP A 439 11.57 -1.04 -4.19
CA ASP A 439 11.75 0.39 -4.09
C ASP A 439 11.82 0.81 -2.61
N ALA A 440 12.93 1.45 -2.22
CA ALA A 440 13.15 1.91 -0.85
C ALA A 440 12.07 2.93 -0.40
N GLU A 441 11.54 3.74 -1.32
CA GLU A 441 10.49 4.71 -1.02
C GLU A 441 9.17 4.05 -0.59
N ASP A 442 8.92 2.82 -1.01
CA ASP A 442 7.72 2.06 -0.63
C ASP A 442 7.76 1.58 0.82
N VAL A 443 8.92 1.54 1.47
CA VAL A 443 9.11 1.00 2.83
C VAL A 443 9.67 2.00 3.83
N LEU A 444 10.39 3.03 3.38
CA LEU A 444 10.96 4.07 4.24
C LEU A 444 9.94 5.13 4.69
N GLY A 445 10.35 5.92 5.70
CA GLY A 445 9.60 7.03 6.25
C GLY A 445 8.56 6.62 7.29
N LYS A 446 7.91 7.62 7.91
CA LYS A 446 6.79 7.38 8.83
C LYS A 446 5.58 6.86 8.04
N ARG A 447 5.06 5.70 8.46
CA ARG A 447 3.90 5.09 7.81
C ARG A 447 2.77 4.81 8.79
N ILE A 448 1.54 4.89 8.31
CA ILE A 448 0.33 4.48 9.01
C ILE A 448 -0.33 3.41 8.15
N ILE A 449 -0.23 2.16 8.57
CA ILE A 449 -0.70 1.01 7.81
C ILE A 449 -2.05 0.58 8.37
N PRO A 450 -3.15 0.70 7.60
CA PRO A 450 -4.44 0.19 8.02
C PRO A 450 -4.43 -1.34 7.99
N THR A 451 -4.88 -1.97 9.06
CA THR A 451 -5.04 -3.41 9.19
C THR A 451 -6.47 -3.75 9.59
N ARG A 452 -7.00 -4.87 9.08
CA ARG A 452 -8.34 -5.33 9.42
C ARG A 452 -8.47 -5.74 10.90
N LEU A 453 -7.41 -6.31 11.46
CA LEU A 453 -7.45 -6.90 12.81
C LEU A 453 -7.31 -5.87 13.93
N ARG A 454 -6.52 -4.80 13.72
CA ARG A 454 -6.17 -3.85 14.79
C ARG A 454 -6.42 -2.38 14.42
N GLY A 455 -6.93 -2.08 13.22
CA GLY A 455 -7.00 -0.72 12.69
C GLY A 455 -5.61 -0.20 12.28
N ASN A 456 -5.32 1.06 12.52
CA ASN A 456 -4.07 1.68 12.10
C ASN A 456 -2.88 1.26 12.96
N VAL A 457 -1.83 0.74 12.31
CA VAL A 457 -0.52 0.49 12.92
C VAL A 457 0.45 1.56 12.42
N THR A 458 1.07 2.28 13.36
CA THR A 458 2.02 3.36 13.04
C THR A 458 3.45 2.84 13.12
N ILE A 459 4.20 3.03 12.04
CA ILE A 459 5.63 2.76 11.94
C ILE A 459 6.37 4.09 11.98
N ARG A 460 7.37 4.21 12.83
CA ARG A 460 8.23 5.39 12.94
C ARG A 460 9.30 5.37 11.87
N GLU A 461 9.77 6.53 11.46
CA GLU A 461 10.78 6.69 10.41
C GLU A 461 12.10 6.01 10.78
N GLU A 462 12.60 6.22 11.99
CA GLU A 462 13.83 5.61 12.48
C GLU A 462 13.78 4.07 12.48
N ASN A 463 12.62 3.49 12.78
CA ASN A 463 12.42 2.05 12.80
C ASN A 463 12.30 1.46 11.40
N SER A 464 11.70 2.18 10.46
CA SER A 464 11.62 1.74 9.06
C SER A 464 13.01 1.70 8.41
N ALA A 465 13.89 2.65 8.72
CA ALA A 465 15.28 2.64 8.27
C ALA A 465 16.07 1.44 8.82
N ALA A 466 15.89 1.10 10.12
CA ALA A 466 16.50 -0.08 10.73
C ALA A 466 16.00 -1.39 10.08
N ALA A 467 14.71 -1.49 9.78
CA ALA A 467 14.15 -2.64 9.09
C ALA A 467 14.74 -2.81 7.69
N LEU A 468 14.86 -1.73 6.92
CA LEU A 468 15.46 -1.77 5.60
C LEU A 468 16.93 -2.20 5.66
N GLU A 469 17.72 -1.72 6.64
CA GLU A 469 19.12 -2.13 6.82
C GLU A 469 19.23 -3.63 7.08
N VAL A 470 18.36 -4.19 7.92
CA VAL A 470 18.34 -5.64 8.20
C VAL A 470 18.02 -6.43 6.94
N MET A 471 17.06 -5.99 6.13
CA MET A 471 16.64 -6.68 4.91
C MET A 471 17.67 -6.55 3.79
N SER A 472 18.25 -5.37 3.57
CA SER A 472 19.19 -5.11 2.46
C SER A 472 20.47 -5.93 2.55
N ARG A 473 20.91 -6.29 3.76
CA ARG A 473 22.15 -7.07 3.96
C ARG A 473 21.98 -8.56 3.66
N PHE A 474 20.74 -9.09 3.73
CA PHE A 474 20.50 -10.53 3.77
C PHE A 474 19.21 -10.92 3.02
N ALA A 475 18.74 -10.04 2.15
CA ALA A 475 17.45 -10.20 1.53
C ALA A 475 17.37 -11.47 0.70
N ALA A 476 16.32 -12.25 0.93
CA ALA A 476 15.78 -13.16 -0.04
C ALA A 476 15.22 -12.36 -1.24
N ASP A 477 14.96 -13.03 -2.36
CA ASP A 477 14.25 -12.39 -3.46
C ASP A 477 12.94 -11.75 -2.94
N PRO A 478 12.70 -10.44 -3.14
CA PRO A 478 11.56 -9.74 -2.57
C PRO A 478 10.20 -10.36 -2.94
N ARG A 479 10.12 -11.06 -4.05
CA ARG A 479 8.90 -11.74 -4.51
C ARG A 479 8.46 -12.88 -3.59
N TRP A 480 9.38 -13.51 -2.84
CA TRP A 480 9.08 -14.49 -1.81
C TRP A 480 8.71 -13.91 -0.44
N LEU A 481 8.96 -12.61 -0.20
CA LEU A 481 8.77 -11.98 1.10
C LEU A 481 7.32 -11.51 1.30
N ILE A 482 6.41 -12.46 1.53
CA ILE A 482 4.97 -12.18 1.70
C ILE A 482 4.52 -12.16 3.16
N TYR A 483 5.33 -12.69 4.08
CA TYR A 483 4.98 -12.81 5.50
C TYR A 483 6.21 -12.83 6.39
N LEU A 484 6.11 -12.19 7.55
CA LEU A 484 7.00 -12.41 8.69
C LEU A 484 6.17 -12.69 9.94
N PRO A 485 6.59 -13.70 10.75
CA PRO A 485 5.85 -14.09 11.94
C PRO A 485 6.05 -13.08 13.08
N PRO A 486 5.02 -12.88 13.92
CA PRO A 486 5.12 -12.02 15.09
C PRO A 486 6.03 -12.62 16.15
N THR A 487 6.57 -11.75 16.99
CA THR A 487 7.21 -12.17 18.24
C THR A 487 6.14 -12.65 19.23
N MET A 488 6.51 -13.57 20.15
CA MET A 488 5.62 -14.06 21.19
C MET A 488 5.98 -13.46 22.56
N SER A 489 4.96 -13.02 23.30
CA SER A 489 5.09 -12.64 24.68
C SER A 489 5.21 -13.89 25.57
N PRO A 490 6.03 -13.86 26.65
CA PRO A 490 5.89 -14.86 27.70
C PRO A 490 4.56 -14.69 28.48
N CYS A 491 4.18 -15.72 29.23
CA CYS A 491 3.12 -15.61 30.23
C CYS A 491 3.50 -14.60 31.33
N GLU A 492 2.55 -14.24 32.19
CA GLU A 492 2.83 -13.49 33.40
C GLU A 492 3.86 -14.26 34.28
N THR A 493 4.47 -13.54 35.18
CA THR A 493 5.45 -14.17 36.10
C THR A 493 4.76 -14.94 37.19
N SER A 494 5.20 -16.20 37.40
CA SER A 494 4.65 -17.07 38.41
C SER A 494 5.17 -16.74 39.81
N HIS A 495 4.34 -16.99 40.83
CA HIS A 495 4.69 -16.97 42.23
C HIS A 495 5.10 -18.36 42.78
N GLU A 496 5.02 -19.40 41.95
CA GLU A 496 5.44 -20.75 42.33
C GLU A 496 6.95 -20.76 42.72
N PRO A 497 7.35 -21.46 43.80
CA PRO A 497 8.72 -21.50 44.22
C PRO A 497 9.69 -21.98 43.13
N GLY A 498 10.74 -21.20 42.89
CA GLY A 498 11.79 -21.54 41.91
C GLY A 498 11.37 -21.44 40.44
N LEU A 499 10.16 -20.99 40.11
CA LEU A 499 9.65 -20.83 38.77
C LEU A 499 9.44 -19.36 38.40
N LEU A 500 9.80 -18.97 37.21
CA LEU A 500 9.52 -17.65 36.63
C LEU A 500 8.25 -17.66 35.75
N GLU A 501 8.02 -18.74 35.04
CA GLU A 501 6.86 -18.97 34.16
C GLU A 501 6.18 -20.28 34.56
N HIS A 502 4.85 -20.30 34.54
CA HIS A 502 4.03 -21.48 34.86
C HIS A 502 2.75 -21.47 34.02
N PRO A 503 2.21 -22.63 33.59
CA PRO A 503 1.00 -22.71 32.76
C PRO A 503 -0.23 -22.03 33.32
N SER A 504 -0.42 -22.05 34.63
CA SER A 504 -1.54 -21.38 35.31
C SER A 504 -1.68 -19.90 34.94
N GLU A 505 -0.56 -19.22 34.72
CA GLU A 505 -0.56 -17.80 34.31
C GLU A 505 -1.04 -17.61 32.88
N ALA A 506 -0.68 -18.52 31.98
CA ALA A 506 -1.17 -18.51 30.60
C ALA A 506 -2.67 -18.85 30.56
N PHE A 507 -3.13 -19.82 31.33
CA PHE A 507 -4.53 -20.19 31.46
C PHE A 507 -5.37 -19.06 32.06
N ALA A 508 -4.88 -18.41 33.10
CA ALA A 508 -5.51 -17.22 33.68
C ALA A 508 -5.63 -16.07 32.69
N TYR A 509 -4.59 -15.83 31.87
CA TYR A 509 -4.62 -14.83 30.83
C TYR A 509 -5.78 -15.10 29.85
N TYR A 510 -5.88 -16.29 29.24
CA TYR A 510 -6.92 -16.60 28.26
C TYR A 510 -8.32 -16.67 28.87
N ARG A 511 -8.48 -17.18 30.10
CA ARG A 511 -9.74 -17.11 30.82
C ARG A 511 -10.21 -15.66 31.01
N ASN A 512 -9.29 -14.74 31.36
CA ASN A 512 -9.59 -13.31 31.49
C ASN A 512 -9.88 -12.62 30.13
N GLN A 513 -9.43 -13.19 29.02
CA GLN A 513 -9.81 -12.77 27.69
C GLN A 513 -11.14 -13.38 27.20
N GLY A 514 -11.79 -14.24 28.00
CA GLY A 514 -13.05 -14.91 27.66
C GLY A 514 -12.87 -16.09 26.70
N ALA A 515 -11.67 -16.65 26.57
CA ALA A 515 -11.43 -17.88 25.83
C ALA A 515 -11.53 -19.08 26.79
N PRO A 516 -12.60 -19.91 26.71
CA PRO A 516 -12.79 -21.03 27.62
C PRO A 516 -11.86 -22.20 27.34
N GLN A 517 -11.43 -22.36 26.10
CA GLN A 517 -10.55 -23.44 25.67
C GLN A 517 -9.29 -22.88 25.01
N VAL A 518 -8.18 -23.53 25.29
CA VAL A 518 -6.86 -23.23 24.70
C VAL A 518 -6.23 -24.48 24.13
N VAL A 519 -5.35 -24.29 23.15
CA VAL A 519 -4.45 -25.33 22.63
C VAL A 519 -3.07 -25.11 23.23
N CYS A 520 -2.55 -26.11 23.91
CA CYS A 520 -1.19 -26.16 24.41
C CYS A 520 -0.36 -26.97 23.43
N GLU A 521 0.65 -26.39 22.82
CA GLU A 521 1.55 -27.04 21.85
C GLU A 521 2.94 -27.21 22.44
N GLU A 522 3.60 -28.34 22.17
CA GLU A 522 5.02 -28.50 22.50
C GLU A 522 5.83 -27.39 21.83
N LYS A 523 6.60 -26.64 22.60
CA LYS A 523 7.49 -25.64 22.07
C LYS A 523 8.82 -26.28 21.68
N HIS A 524 9.05 -26.38 20.38
CA HIS A 524 10.30 -26.90 19.83
C HIS A 524 11.45 -25.90 20.01
N MET A 525 12.63 -26.40 20.25
CA MET A 525 13.86 -25.61 20.32
C MET A 525 14.61 -25.69 18.97
N GLY A 526 14.32 -24.74 18.14
CA GLY A 526 14.91 -24.60 16.81
C GLY A 526 15.09 -23.13 16.44
N SER A 527 14.85 -22.84 15.19
CA SER A 527 14.75 -21.50 14.66
C SER A 527 13.45 -21.36 13.87
N ARG A 528 12.66 -20.31 14.17
CA ARG A 528 11.42 -20.02 13.46
C ARG A 528 11.69 -19.91 11.97
N ALA A 529 10.92 -20.64 11.19
CA ALA A 529 11.01 -20.69 9.73
C ALA A 529 9.65 -20.41 9.08
N VAL A 530 9.65 -19.57 8.06
CA VAL A 530 8.53 -19.42 7.12
C VAL A 530 8.89 -20.20 5.87
N VAL A 531 8.03 -21.14 5.48
CA VAL A 531 8.26 -22.04 4.34
C VAL A 531 7.20 -21.76 3.28
N ILE A 532 7.62 -21.35 2.12
CA ILE A 532 6.75 -21.25 0.94
C ILE A 532 7.12 -22.37 0.01
N VAL A 533 6.13 -23.18 -0.40
CA VAL A 533 6.29 -24.28 -1.34
C VAL A 533 5.22 -24.18 -2.41
N CYS A 534 5.63 -24.28 -3.67
CA CYS A 534 4.78 -24.40 -4.83
C CYS A 534 4.71 -25.87 -5.30
N LYS A 535 3.57 -26.24 -5.88
CA LYS A 535 3.34 -27.58 -6.44
C LYS A 535 4.35 -27.90 -7.55
N ASP A 536 4.69 -26.91 -8.35
CA ASP A 536 5.64 -26.98 -9.45
C ASP A 536 6.21 -25.59 -9.81
N GLU A 537 7.14 -25.56 -10.76
CA GLU A 537 7.76 -24.33 -11.25
C GLU A 537 6.77 -23.39 -11.95
N ASN A 538 5.68 -23.93 -12.55
CA ASN A 538 4.65 -23.12 -13.16
C ASN A 538 3.90 -22.32 -12.10
N ALA A 539 3.54 -22.94 -11.00
CA ALA A 539 2.89 -22.27 -9.87
C ALA A 539 3.79 -21.15 -9.28
N ALA A 540 5.12 -21.41 -9.17
CA ALA A 540 6.09 -20.41 -8.72
C ALA A 540 6.16 -19.21 -9.69
N ARG A 541 6.17 -19.47 -10.99
CA ARG A 541 6.20 -18.45 -12.04
C ARG A 541 4.89 -17.65 -12.06
N GLU A 542 3.75 -18.31 -12.11
CA GLU A 542 2.45 -17.65 -12.24
C GLU A 542 2.11 -16.82 -11.00
N ARG A 543 2.40 -17.35 -9.82
CA ARG A 543 1.99 -16.71 -8.57
C ARG A 543 3.01 -15.71 -8.01
N PHE A 544 4.29 -16.06 -8.08
CA PHE A 544 5.39 -15.28 -7.49
C PHE A 544 6.28 -14.59 -8.54
N GLY A 545 6.10 -14.86 -9.82
CA GLY A 545 6.95 -14.32 -10.88
C GLY A 545 8.38 -14.93 -10.89
N ILE A 546 8.57 -16.10 -10.32
CA ILE A 546 9.88 -16.77 -10.24
C ILE A 546 10.06 -17.69 -11.45
N ALA A 547 11.08 -17.42 -12.26
CA ALA A 547 11.33 -18.14 -13.52
C ALA A 547 12.70 -18.83 -13.57
N ASN A 548 13.40 -18.94 -12.42
CA ASN A 548 14.73 -19.53 -12.32
C ASN A 548 14.74 -21.02 -11.93
N GLY A 549 13.56 -21.69 -11.88
CA GLY A 549 13.41 -23.09 -11.50
C GLY A 549 13.25 -23.33 -9.99
N GLU A 550 13.24 -22.29 -9.16
CA GLU A 550 12.90 -22.40 -7.74
C GLU A 550 11.41 -22.73 -7.56
N ILE A 551 11.09 -23.65 -6.66
CA ILE A 551 9.72 -24.04 -6.28
C ILE A 551 9.29 -23.48 -4.93
N GLY A 552 10.13 -22.71 -4.26
CA GLY A 552 9.85 -22.19 -2.93
C GLY A 552 11.07 -21.61 -2.25
N ILE A 553 10.91 -21.27 -0.97
CA ILE A 553 11.96 -20.71 -0.14
C ILE A 553 11.72 -21.04 1.33
N ILE A 554 12.80 -21.12 2.10
CA ILE A 554 12.74 -21.17 3.56
C ILE A 554 13.44 -19.93 4.12
N THR A 555 12.68 -19.09 4.81
CA THR A 555 13.21 -17.87 5.43
C THR A 555 13.15 -17.97 6.95
N SER A 556 14.08 -17.28 7.61
CA SER A 556 14.04 -17.08 9.05
C SER A 556 12.94 -16.06 9.43
N ARG A 557 12.66 -15.92 10.73
CA ARG A 557 11.71 -14.95 11.28
C ARG A 557 11.95 -13.50 10.80
N THR A 558 13.18 -13.14 10.43
CA THR A 558 13.55 -11.79 9.95
C THR A 558 13.64 -11.71 8.43
N GLY A 559 13.11 -12.68 7.69
CA GLY A 559 13.08 -12.65 6.23
C GLY A 559 14.40 -13.01 5.54
N ARG A 560 15.41 -13.47 6.29
CA ARG A 560 16.67 -13.93 5.72
C ARG A 560 16.52 -15.35 5.23
N ARG A 561 17.13 -15.70 4.08
CA ARG A 561 17.22 -17.08 3.63
C ARG A 561 17.79 -17.97 4.75
N PHE A 562 17.16 -19.11 5.00
CA PHE A 562 17.57 -19.97 6.11
C PHE A 562 18.89 -20.68 5.81
N PHE A 563 19.02 -21.21 4.60
CA PHE A 563 20.21 -21.90 4.13
C PHE A 563 21.13 -20.96 3.33
N ASN A 564 22.43 -21.24 3.38
CA ASN A 564 23.45 -20.62 2.52
C ASN A 564 23.81 -21.53 1.34
N ASP A 565 23.18 -22.71 1.23
CA ASP A 565 23.38 -23.74 0.23
C ASP A 565 22.06 -23.96 -0.52
N ASP A 566 22.00 -23.46 -1.75
CA ASP A 566 20.80 -23.49 -2.59
C ASP A 566 20.41 -24.94 -2.98
N ASP A 567 21.40 -25.86 -3.12
CA ASP A 567 21.12 -27.26 -3.43
C ASP A 567 20.52 -28.01 -2.25
N LEU A 568 21.00 -27.73 -1.04
CA LEU A 568 20.43 -28.27 0.19
C LEU A 568 19.00 -27.78 0.40
N GLU A 569 18.76 -26.47 0.21
CA GLU A 569 17.42 -25.89 0.34
C GLU A 569 16.45 -26.49 -0.69
N ARG A 570 16.87 -26.59 -1.95
CA ARG A 570 16.06 -27.18 -3.02
C ARG A 570 15.66 -28.62 -2.71
N ARG A 571 16.61 -29.46 -2.31
CA ARG A 571 16.36 -30.88 -1.95
C ARG A 571 15.42 -30.97 -0.73
N PHE A 572 15.54 -30.07 0.22
CA PHE A 572 14.67 -30.03 1.39
C PHE A 572 13.23 -29.63 1.00
N LEU A 573 13.07 -28.61 0.14
CA LEU A 573 11.78 -28.16 -0.39
C LEU A 573 11.13 -29.23 -1.27
N ASP A 574 11.89 -29.96 -2.09
CA ASP A 574 11.41 -31.08 -2.91
C ASP A 574 10.77 -32.17 -2.04
N ARG A 575 11.40 -32.54 -0.92
CA ARG A 575 10.85 -33.52 0.02
C ARG A 575 9.59 -33.05 0.72
N ILE A 576 9.51 -31.74 1.09
CA ILE A 576 8.28 -31.15 1.64
C ILE A 576 7.17 -31.19 0.60
N ARG A 577 7.46 -30.83 -0.64
CA ARG A 577 6.51 -30.87 -1.77
C ARG A 577 6.00 -32.31 -2.00
N GLU A 578 6.87 -33.30 -1.99
CA GLU A 578 6.51 -34.70 -2.12
C GLU A 578 5.62 -35.18 -0.97
N ALA A 579 5.92 -34.81 0.27
CA ALA A 579 5.08 -35.13 1.43
C ALA A 579 3.68 -34.49 1.32
N LEU A 580 3.59 -33.23 0.88
CA LEU A 580 2.31 -32.57 0.61
C LEU A 580 1.53 -33.29 -0.50
N GLY A 581 2.20 -33.69 -1.57
CA GLY A 581 1.60 -34.47 -2.67
C GLY A 581 1.07 -35.82 -2.22
N ALA A 582 1.82 -36.55 -1.38
CA ALA A 582 1.47 -37.88 -0.89
C ALA A 582 0.16 -37.94 -0.08
N VAL A 583 -0.24 -36.82 0.55
CA VAL A 583 -1.50 -36.71 1.29
C VAL A 583 -2.61 -35.98 0.51
N ASP A 584 -2.41 -35.76 -0.79
CA ASP A 584 -3.34 -35.06 -1.68
C ASP A 584 -3.70 -33.63 -1.22
N PHE A 585 -2.72 -32.97 -0.57
CA PHE A 585 -2.88 -31.62 0.00
C PHE A 585 -3.33 -30.60 -1.04
N TRP A 586 -2.74 -30.66 -2.25
CA TRP A 586 -3.01 -29.71 -3.33
C TRP A 586 -4.48 -29.73 -3.78
N SER A 587 -5.07 -30.92 -3.92
CA SER A 587 -6.49 -31.06 -4.29
C SER A 587 -7.41 -30.77 -3.12
N LYS A 588 -7.08 -31.26 -1.91
CA LYS A 588 -7.88 -31.05 -0.68
C LYS A 588 -8.10 -29.55 -0.38
N LEU A 589 -7.08 -28.73 -0.61
CA LEU A 589 -7.12 -27.30 -0.34
C LEU A 589 -7.26 -26.44 -1.61
N GLU A 590 -7.49 -27.04 -2.77
CA GLU A 590 -7.65 -26.38 -4.07
C GLU A 590 -6.54 -25.33 -4.33
N THR A 591 -5.27 -25.72 -4.11
CA THR A 591 -4.14 -24.80 -4.13
C THR A 591 -2.96 -25.33 -4.93
N SER A 592 -2.19 -24.42 -5.52
CA SER A 592 -0.91 -24.70 -6.18
C SER A 592 0.31 -24.25 -5.35
N TRP A 593 0.11 -23.61 -4.21
CA TRP A 593 1.18 -23.14 -3.31
C TRP A 593 0.67 -23.07 -1.87
N VAL A 594 1.60 -23.07 -0.93
CA VAL A 594 1.31 -22.93 0.50
C VAL A 594 2.39 -22.10 1.20
N CYS A 595 1.97 -21.29 2.15
CA CYS A 595 2.84 -20.62 3.13
C CYS A 595 2.63 -21.27 4.50
N LEU A 596 3.70 -21.83 5.05
CA LEU A 596 3.70 -22.52 6.36
C LEU A 596 4.50 -21.72 7.38
N ASP A 597 4.04 -21.78 8.63
CA ASP A 597 4.79 -21.33 9.79
C ASP A 597 5.31 -22.55 10.55
N ALA A 598 6.61 -22.61 10.79
CA ALA A 598 7.30 -23.80 11.24
C ALA A 598 8.47 -23.50 12.19
N GLU A 599 8.98 -24.52 12.84
CA GLU A 599 10.26 -24.48 13.54
C GLU A 599 11.22 -25.45 12.87
N LEU A 600 12.44 -25.00 12.53
CA LEU A 600 13.49 -25.84 11.95
C LEU A 600 14.57 -26.13 12.99
N MET A 601 14.80 -27.40 13.24
CA MET A 601 15.76 -27.95 14.19
C MET A 601 16.94 -28.63 13.47
N PRO A 602 18.14 -28.71 14.10
CA PRO A 602 18.47 -28.25 15.45
C PRO A 602 18.71 -26.74 15.56
N TRP A 603 18.66 -26.20 16.76
CA TRP A 603 19.01 -24.80 17.02
C TRP A 603 20.44 -24.45 16.54
N SER A 604 21.38 -25.40 16.66
CA SER A 604 22.75 -25.27 16.18
C SER A 604 22.88 -25.06 14.66
N ALA A 605 21.88 -25.42 13.87
CA ALA A 605 21.91 -25.19 12.42
C ALA A 605 22.04 -23.71 12.03
N LYS A 606 21.41 -22.80 12.81
CA LYS A 606 21.44 -21.35 12.58
C LYS A 606 22.27 -20.59 13.62
N ALA A 607 22.30 -21.05 14.89
CA ALA A 607 22.89 -20.33 16.03
C ALA A 607 24.33 -20.78 16.36
N ARG A 608 25.03 -21.45 15.44
CA ARG A 608 26.37 -22.07 15.70
C ARG A 608 27.39 -21.07 16.27
N GLU A 609 27.45 -19.86 15.72
CA GLU A 609 28.40 -18.83 16.18
C GLU A 609 28.04 -18.30 17.55
N LEU A 610 26.76 -18.02 17.80
CA LEU A 610 26.23 -17.61 19.10
C LEU A 610 26.51 -18.66 20.17
N LEU A 611 26.29 -19.94 19.85
CA LEU A 611 26.58 -21.06 20.74
C LEU A 611 28.06 -21.12 21.13
N ARG A 612 28.96 -20.94 20.14
CA ARG A 612 30.41 -20.98 20.40
C ARG A 612 30.91 -19.78 21.18
N SER A 613 30.49 -18.57 20.80
CA SER A 613 31.03 -17.32 21.33
C SER A 613 30.47 -16.98 22.71
N GLN A 614 29.25 -17.39 23.02
CA GLN A 614 28.57 -17.04 24.26
C GLN A 614 28.32 -18.25 25.17
N TYR A 615 27.47 -19.18 24.74
CA TYR A 615 27.00 -20.27 25.64
C TYR A 615 28.10 -21.28 26.00
N ALA A 616 28.82 -21.77 25.01
CA ALA A 616 29.90 -22.70 25.26
C ALA A 616 31.08 -22.06 26.06
N ALA A 617 31.35 -20.79 25.81
CA ALA A 617 32.38 -20.05 26.56
C ALA A 617 32.01 -19.91 28.06
N VAL A 618 30.77 -19.49 28.34
CA VAL A 618 30.26 -19.39 29.74
C VAL A 618 30.22 -20.77 30.42
N GLY A 619 29.69 -21.76 29.70
CA GLY A 619 29.62 -23.14 30.22
C GLY A 619 31.00 -23.72 30.53
N SER A 620 31.97 -23.58 29.63
CA SER A 620 33.34 -24.06 29.81
C SER A 620 34.05 -23.35 30.95
N ALA A 621 33.92 -22.03 31.07
CA ALA A 621 34.50 -21.27 32.18
C ALA A 621 33.90 -21.70 33.50
N GLY A 622 32.56 -21.83 33.62
CA GLY A 622 31.88 -22.27 34.81
C GLY A 622 32.27 -23.69 35.22
N SER A 623 32.21 -24.66 34.28
CA SER A 623 32.55 -26.05 34.54
C SER A 623 34.01 -26.25 34.95
N SER A 624 34.95 -25.36 34.59
CA SER A 624 36.34 -25.46 35.00
C SER A 624 36.63 -24.75 36.31
N THR A 625 35.89 -23.69 36.65
CA THR A 625 36.18 -22.84 37.82
C THR A 625 35.36 -23.24 39.05
N MET A 626 34.08 -23.59 38.91
CA MET A 626 33.19 -23.88 40.05
C MET A 626 33.65 -25.07 40.89
N PRO A 627 34.05 -26.23 40.32
CA PRO A 627 34.54 -27.34 41.10
C PRO A 627 35.78 -27.01 41.92
N ARG A 628 36.69 -26.17 41.36
CA ARG A 628 37.92 -25.74 42.07
C ARG A 628 37.59 -24.80 43.22
N ALA A 629 36.61 -23.90 43.05
CA ALA A 629 36.17 -23.02 44.12
C ALA A 629 35.49 -23.80 45.25
N VAL A 630 34.60 -24.76 44.92
CA VAL A 630 33.97 -25.63 45.89
C VAL A 630 35.03 -26.42 46.65
N GLN A 631 35.99 -27.04 45.96
CA GLN A 631 37.07 -27.79 46.64
C GLN A 631 37.95 -26.90 47.53
N ALA A 632 38.21 -25.66 47.14
CA ALA A 632 38.95 -24.72 47.98
C ALA A 632 38.17 -24.34 49.25
N LEU A 633 36.84 -24.13 49.11
CA LEU A 633 35.95 -23.83 50.25
C LEU A 633 35.77 -25.05 51.17
N GLU A 634 35.69 -26.25 50.64
CA GLU A 634 35.66 -27.50 51.44
C GLU A 634 36.93 -27.67 52.27
N ARG A 635 38.08 -27.40 51.64
CA ARG A 635 39.37 -27.40 52.41
C ARG A 635 39.43 -26.31 53.48
N ALA A 636 38.84 -25.15 53.21
CA ALA A 636 38.77 -24.06 54.20
C ALA A 636 37.83 -24.40 55.33
N ALA A 637 36.66 -24.95 55.00
CA ALA A 637 35.70 -25.41 56.02
C ALA A 637 36.25 -26.52 56.93
N ALA A 638 36.99 -27.49 56.34
CA ALA A 638 37.64 -28.58 57.11
C ALA A 638 38.76 -28.10 58.01
N ARG A 639 39.42 -26.97 57.70
CA ARG A 639 40.51 -26.40 58.56
C ARG A 639 39.98 -25.58 59.73
N LEU A 640 38.73 -25.08 59.63
CA LEU A 640 38.17 -24.12 60.58
C LEU A 640 37.10 -24.76 61.50
N ASP A 641 37.05 -26.07 61.62
CA ASP A 641 35.97 -26.88 62.25
C ASP A 641 34.60 -26.34 61.93
N GLY A 642 33.98 -26.91 60.87
CA GLY A 642 32.85 -26.33 60.13
C GLY A 642 31.62 -25.97 60.98
N ASP A 643 31.43 -26.51 62.12
CA ASP A 643 30.34 -26.12 63.02
C ASP A 643 30.56 -24.78 63.72
N GLU A 644 31.81 -24.27 63.78
CA GLU A 644 32.16 -23.01 64.45
C GLU A 644 32.14 -21.76 63.50
N ASN A 645 32.01 -21.94 62.18
CA ASN A 645 32.02 -20.79 61.26
C ASN A 645 30.88 -20.84 60.19
N PRO A 646 29.65 -20.46 60.60
CA PRO A 646 28.46 -20.55 59.79
C PRO A 646 28.58 -19.72 58.47
N ALA A 647 29.47 -18.72 58.41
CA ALA A 647 29.72 -17.91 57.23
C ALA A 647 30.39 -18.71 56.07
N ILE A 648 31.37 -19.59 56.42
CA ILE A 648 32.02 -20.42 55.39
C ILE A 648 31.10 -21.52 54.94
N ALA A 649 30.30 -22.12 55.80
CA ALA A 649 29.31 -23.11 55.45
C ALA A 649 28.27 -22.53 54.47
N ALA A 650 27.77 -21.34 54.71
CA ALA A 650 26.82 -20.65 53.84
C ALA A 650 27.44 -20.33 52.46
N VAL A 651 28.69 -19.88 52.40
CA VAL A 651 29.41 -19.63 51.15
C VAL A 651 29.65 -20.93 50.38
N LEU A 652 30.02 -22.02 51.06
CA LEU A 652 30.22 -23.31 50.42
C LEU A 652 28.92 -23.85 49.83
N ASP A 653 27.80 -23.74 50.54
CA ASP A 653 26.48 -24.15 50.00
C ASP A 653 26.05 -23.31 48.83
N ASP A 654 26.28 -21.98 48.85
CA ASP A 654 26.01 -21.11 47.70
C ASP A 654 26.83 -21.55 46.48
N PHE A 655 28.11 -21.82 46.63
CA PHE A 655 28.98 -22.28 45.53
C PHE A 655 28.62 -23.67 45.00
N ARG A 656 28.16 -24.59 45.83
CA ARG A 656 27.60 -25.90 45.42
C ARG A 656 26.34 -25.76 44.60
N ILE A 657 25.42 -24.85 45.00
CA ILE A 657 24.22 -24.52 44.25
C ILE A 657 24.61 -23.96 42.86
N ARG A 658 25.56 -23.01 42.82
CA ARG A 658 26.03 -22.41 41.56
C ARG A 658 26.72 -23.45 40.65
N GLN A 659 27.51 -24.36 41.20
CA GLN A 659 28.09 -25.48 40.42
C GLN A 659 26.99 -26.33 39.79
N GLY A 660 25.98 -26.75 40.57
CA GLY A 660 24.85 -27.48 40.02
C GLY A 660 24.04 -26.69 38.96
N ASN A 661 23.93 -25.37 39.11
CA ASN A 661 23.31 -24.49 38.10
C ASN A 661 24.10 -24.44 36.79
N VAL A 662 25.43 -24.37 36.83
CA VAL A 662 26.30 -24.40 35.65
C VAL A 662 26.20 -25.76 34.95
N ASP A 663 26.18 -26.87 35.69
CA ASP A 663 26.07 -28.22 35.12
C ASP A 663 24.73 -28.38 34.38
N ARG A 664 23.63 -27.93 34.94
CA ARG A 664 22.31 -27.89 34.28
C ARG A 664 22.32 -26.98 33.06
N PHE A 665 22.90 -25.80 33.12
CA PHE A 665 23.02 -24.88 31.98
C PHE A 665 23.75 -25.56 30.82
N VAL A 666 24.88 -26.25 31.08
CA VAL A 666 25.64 -26.94 30.04
C VAL A 666 24.85 -28.11 29.45
N ALA A 667 24.18 -28.90 30.29
CA ALA A 667 23.35 -30.01 29.84
C ALA A 667 22.21 -29.51 28.97
N THR A 668 21.57 -28.42 29.36
CA THR A 668 20.41 -27.87 28.66
C THR A 668 20.76 -27.38 27.26
N TYR A 669 21.75 -26.48 27.08
CA TYR A 669 22.04 -26.01 25.71
C TYR A 669 22.60 -27.13 24.80
N ARG A 670 23.29 -28.13 25.35
CA ARG A 670 23.77 -29.29 24.58
C ARG A 670 22.64 -30.18 24.10
N HIS A 671 21.55 -30.28 24.83
CA HIS A 671 20.37 -31.05 24.41
C HIS A 671 19.76 -30.61 23.09
N TYR A 672 19.86 -29.31 22.77
CA TYR A 672 19.29 -28.70 21.57
C TYR A 672 20.30 -28.59 20.39
N CYS A 673 21.50 -29.19 20.55
CA CYS A 673 22.55 -29.08 19.56
C CYS A 673 23.00 -30.47 19.12
N TRP A 674 22.86 -30.74 17.83
CA TRP A 674 23.47 -31.95 17.22
C TRP A 674 24.13 -31.59 15.90
N ALA A 675 24.97 -32.46 15.36
CA ALA A 675 25.63 -32.31 14.08
C ALA A 675 24.60 -32.38 12.95
N VAL A 676 24.81 -31.60 11.92
CA VAL A 676 24.04 -31.66 10.67
C VAL A 676 25.01 -32.04 9.58
N ASP A 677 25.08 -33.33 9.28
CA ASP A 677 25.95 -33.94 8.28
C ASP A 677 25.16 -34.41 7.04
N SER A 678 23.85 -34.59 7.22
CA SER A 678 22.91 -34.99 6.16
C SER A 678 21.59 -34.17 6.27
N LEU A 679 20.77 -34.29 5.24
CA LEU A 679 19.45 -33.63 5.20
C LEU A 679 18.51 -34.21 6.28
N GLU A 680 18.63 -35.50 6.59
CA GLU A 680 17.83 -36.18 7.62
C GLU A 680 18.15 -35.73 9.05
N ASP A 681 19.26 -35.04 9.28
CA ASP A 681 19.61 -34.47 10.56
C ASP A 681 18.80 -33.17 10.85
N LEU A 682 18.22 -32.60 9.82
CA LEU A 682 17.29 -31.47 9.93
C LEU A 682 15.86 -31.98 10.20
N LYS A 683 15.11 -31.29 11.07
CA LYS A 683 13.71 -31.58 11.37
C LYS A 683 12.88 -30.31 11.28
N LEU A 684 11.91 -30.30 10.39
CA LEU A 684 10.93 -29.22 10.29
C LEU A 684 9.65 -29.61 11.04
N ALA A 685 9.23 -28.79 11.97
CA ALA A 685 7.97 -28.93 12.69
C ALA A 685 7.01 -27.81 12.25
N PRO A 686 6.16 -28.00 11.25
CA PRO A 686 5.16 -27.03 10.86
C PRO A 686 3.97 -27.06 11.85
N PHE A 687 3.41 -25.89 12.13
CA PHE A 687 2.29 -25.77 13.09
C PHE A 687 1.18 -24.82 12.59
N HIS A 688 1.36 -24.03 11.52
CA HIS A 688 0.30 -23.30 10.87
C HIS A 688 0.39 -23.40 9.34
N ILE A 689 -0.77 -23.60 8.71
CA ILE A 689 -1.01 -23.30 7.30
C ILE A 689 -1.49 -21.86 7.24
N LEU A 690 -0.64 -20.93 6.83
CA LEU A 690 -0.96 -19.49 6.89
C LEU A 690 -1.81 -19.04 5.71
N ALA A 691 -1.40 -19.40 4.49
CA ALA A 691 -2.08 -19.00 3.26
C ALA A 691 -1.94 -20.05 2.18
N THR A 692 -2.96 -20.11 1.32
CA THR A 692 -3.08 -20.94 0.12
C THR A 692 -3.63 -20.09 -1.02
N GLU A 693 -3.87 -20.64 -2.21
CA GLU A 693 -4.49 -19.89 -3.30
C GLU A 693 -5.87 -19.36 -2.88
N GLY A 694 -6.07 -18.06 -3.05
CA GLY A 694 -7.34 -17.38 -2.77
C GLY A 694 -7.72 -17.23 -1.30
N LYS A 695 -6.94 -17.77 -0.34
CA LYS A 695 -7.36 -17.81 1.07
C LYS A 695 -6.20 -17.66 2.06
N VAL A 696 -6.43 -16.88 3.12
CA VAL A 696 -5.63 -16.89 4.35
C VAL A 696 -6.38 -17.74 5.38
N GLN A 697 -5.75 -18.77 5.94
CA GLN A 697 -6.41 -19.84 6.71
C GLN A 697 -6.68 -19.49 8.19
N ILE A 698 -6.98 -18.24 8.48
CA ILE A 698 -7.22 -17.71 9.84
C ILE A 698 -8.63 -17.95 10.39
N ASP A 699 -9.52 -18.48 9.59
CA ASP A 699 -10.87 -18.91 9.96
C ASP A 699 -10.91 -20.37 10.47
N GLN A 700 -9.83 -21.11 10.25
CA GLN A 700 -9.65 -22.44 10.82
C GLN A 700 -9.15 -22.36 12.27
N ASP A 701 -9.50 -23.34 13.09
CA ASP A 701 -8.99 -23.42 14.46
C ASP A 701 -7.59 -24.05 14.52
N HIS A 702 -6.89 -23.90 15.65
CA HIS A 702 -5.56 -24.46 15.81
C HIS A 702 -5.51 -25.99 15.71
N PRO A 703 -6.47 -26.78 16.24
CA PRO A 703 -6.51 -28.23 16.01
C PRO A 703 -6.53 -28.61 14.54
N TRP A 704 -7.34 -27.93 13.72
CA TRP A 704 -7.36 -28.18 12.27
C TRP A 704 -5.98 -28.03 11.63
N HIS A 705 -5.25 -26.95 11.96
CA HIS A 705 -3.89 -26.76 11.45
C HIS A 705 -2.96 -27.89 11.88
N MET A 706 -2.98 -28.26 13.16
CA MET A 706 -2.11 -29.26 13.71
C MET A 706 -2.39 -30.67 13.16
N GLU A 707 -3.64 -31.04 13.03
CA GLU A 707 -4.09 -32.34 12.51
C GLU A 707 -3.76 -32.50 11.02
N THR A 708 -4.06 -31.45 10.22
CA THR A 708 -3.73 -31.43 8.78
C THR A 708 -2.22 -31.54 8.55
N LEU A 709 -1.43 -30.80 9.32
CA LEU A 709 0.02 -30.86 9.21
C LEU A 709 0.61 -32.16 9.76
N ALA A 710 -0.03 -32.79 10.76
CA ALA A 710 0.40 -34.09 11.24
C ALA A 710 0.22 -35.19 10.17
N GLU A 711 -0.80 -35.09 9.28
CA GLU A 711 -0.91 -35.99 8.12
C GLU A 711 0.29 -35.84 7.18
N VAL A 712 0.68 -34.59 6.87
CA VAL A 712 1.85 -34.30 6.02
C VAL A 712 3.13 -34.82 6.66
N CYS A 713 3.31 -34.62 7.97
CA CYS A 713 4.51 -35.06 8.69
C CYS A 713 4.66 -36.59 8.70
N ARG A 714 3.53 -37.34 8.73
CA ARG A 714 3.56 -38.81 8.64
C ARG A 714 4.02 -39.31 7.26
N ALA A 715 3.89 -38.55 6.20
CA ALA A 715 4.35 -38.93 4.87
C ALA A 715 5.88 -38.92 4.73
N ASP A 716 6.58 -38.08 5.48
CA ASP A 716 8.05 -38.05 5.54
C ASP A 716 8.57 -37.78 6.95
N PRO A 717 8.51 -38.75 7.86
CA PRO A 717 8.93 -38.56 9.26
C PRO A 717 10.46 -38.43 9.41
N ALA A 718 11.21 -38.64 8.33
CA ALA A 718 12.66 -38.48 8.36
C ALA A 718 13.06 -36.98 8.46
N ILE A 719 12.28 -36.05 7.87
CA ILE A 719 12.58 -34.62 7.93
C ILE A 719 11.44 -33.79 8.54
N LEU A 720 10.22 -34.32 8.63
CA LEU A 720 9.05 -33.64 9.16
C LEU A 720 8.67 -34.21 10.53
N ARG A 721 8.37 -33.31 11.47
CA ARG A 721 7.95 -33.66 12.81
C ARG A 721 6.61 -33.02 13.14
N ALA A 722 5.59 -33.84 13.41
CA ALA A 722 4.32 -33.36 13.94
C ALA A 722 4.51 -32.79 15.34
N THR A 723 3.96 -31.60 15.60
CA THR A 723 4.00 -30.97 16.91
C THR A 723 2.91 -31.56 17.79
N PRO A 724 3.27 -32.19 18.94
CA PRO A 724 2.27 -32.64 19.92
C PRO A 724 1.50 -31.48 20.52
N PHE A 725 0.20 -31.69 20.79
CA PHE A 725 -0.64 -30.71 21.44
C PHE A 725 -1.70 -31.30 22.33
N LYS A 726 -2.21 -30.49 23.25
CA LYS A 726 -3.38 -30.81 24.10
C LYS A 726 -4.38 -29.65 24.11
N ILE A 727 -5.68 -29.96 24.11
CA ILE A 727 -6.73 -28.97 24.35
C ILE A 727 -7.01 -28.92 25.84
N VAL A 728 -7.03 -27.74 26.45
CA VAL A 728 -7.27 -27.50 27.84
C VAL A 728 -8.47 -26.58 28.01
N ASP A 729 -9.45 -26.99 28.80
CA ASP A 729 -10.53 -26.11 29.25
C ASP A 729 -10.02 -25.31 30.48
N VAL A 730 -9.81 -24.01 30.28
CA VAL A 730 -9.26 -23.11 31.29
C VAL A 730 -10.30 -22.71 32.34
N THR A 731 -11.54 -23.21 32.27
CA THR A 731 -12.62 -23.04 33.24
C THR A 731 -12.75 -24.25 34.13
N ASP A 732 -12.20 -25.39 33.74
CA ASP A 732 -12.22 -26.65 34.50
C ASP A 732 -10.86 -26.90 35.21
N PRO A 733 -10.84 -26.97 36.55
CA PRO A 733 -9.60 -27.22 37.31
C PRO A 733 -8.94 -28.57 36.98
N ALA A 734 -9.70 -29.61 36.65
CA ALA A 734 -9.14 -30.92 36.31
C ALA A 734 -8.41 -30.88 34.97
N SER A 735 -9.01 -30.25 33.94
CA SER A 735 -8.37 -30.04 32.67
C SER A 735 -7.13 -29.16 32.73
N GLN A 736 -7.15 -28.14 33.60
CA GLN A 736 -5.94 -27.33 33.88
C GLN A 736 -4.82 -28.16 34.50
N ALA A 737 -5.14 -29.02 35.46
CA ALA A 737 -4.16 -29.91 36.12
C ALA A 737 -3.51 -30.88 35.14
N GLU A 738 -4.28 -31.45 34.19
CA GLU A 738 -3.74 -32.27 33.09
C GLU A 738 -2.81 -31.49 32.15
N GLY A 739 -3.15 -30.25 31.83
CA GLY A 739 -2.30 -29.37 31.04
C GLY A 739 -0.98 -29.00 31.73
N ILE A 740 -1.03 -28.77 33.09
CA ILE A 740 0.15 -28.48 33.90
C ILE A 740 1.05 -29.74 33.98
N ALA A 741 0.47 -30.89 34.27
CA ALA A 741 1.21 -32.14 34.34
C ALA A 741 1.92 -32.48 33.02
N TRP A 742 1.28 -32.22 31.89
CA TRP A 742 1.91 -32.38 30.60
C TRP A 742 3.08 -31.43 30.37
N TRP A 743 2.98 -30.16 30.81
CA TRP A 743 4.09 -29.19 30.73
C TRP A 743 5.25 -29.63 31.65
N GLU A 744 4.97 -30.14 32.84
CA GLU A 744 5.99 -30.69 33.74
C GLU A 744 6.71 -31.88 33.08
N GLU A 745 5.97 -32.82 32.50
CA GLU A 745 6.54 -33.94 31.75
C GLU A 745 7.44 -33.48 30.58
N LEU A 746 7.00 -32.48 29.80
CA LEU A 746 7.79 -31.91 28.70
C LEU A 746 9.11 -31.30 29.22
N THR A 747 9.04 -30.47 30.25
CA THR A 747 10.21 -29.77 30.80
C THR A 747 11.16 -30.67 31.56
N ASP A 748 10.67 -31.70 32.23
CA ASP A 748 11.50 -32.72 32.94
C ASP A 748 12.29 -33.59 31.95
N ARG A 749 11.75 -33.81 30.76
CA ARG A 749 12.50 -34.47 29.66
C ARG A 749 13.50 -33.54 28.93
N GLY A 750 13.63 -32.32 29.41
CA GLY A 750 14.51 -31.31 28.84
C GLY A 750 13.90 -30.50 27.69
N GLY A 751 12.57 -30.55 27.49
CA GLY A 751 11.89 -29.72 26.51
C GLY A 751 11.88 -28.24 26.87
N GLU A 752 11.68 -27.37 25.89
CA GLU A 752 11.63 -25.92 26.09
C GLU A 752 10.42 -25.50 26.94
N GLY A 753 9.31 -26.21 26.83
CA GLY A 753 8.03 -25.91 27.45
C GLY A 753 6.89 -25.98 26.43
N MET A 754 5.92 -25.07 26.52
CA MET A 754 4.77 -25.04 25.62
C MET A 754 4.43 -23.63 25.14
N VAL A 755 3.70 -23.59 24.03
CA VAL A 755 2.99 -22.41 23.54
C VAL A 755 1.51 -22.60 23.79
N VAL A 756 0.88 -21.64 24.46
CA VAL A 756 -0.56 -21.65 24.73
C VAL A 756 -1.24 -20.66 23.76
N LYS A 757 -2.25 -21.13 23.07
CA LYS A 757 -3.02 -20.37 22.08
C LYS A 757 -4.53 -20.50 22.36
N PRO A 758 -5.39 -19.55 21.99
CA PRO A 758 -6.83 -19.77 22.03
C PRO A 758 -7.21 -20.90 21.05
N LEU A 759 -8.32 -21.60 21.28
CA LEU A 759 -8.77 -22.66 20.37
C LEU A 759 -8.96 -22.13 18.93
N ALA A 760 -9.69 -21.02 18.80
CA ALA A 760 -9.83 -20.31 17.53
C ALA A 760 -8.55 -19.54 17.19
N PHE A 761 -8.15 -19.52 15.92
CA PHE A 761 -6.97 -18.79 15.44
C PHE A 761 -7.00 -17.30 15.80
N LEU A 762 -8.19 -16.69 15.68
CA LEU A 762 -8.46 -15.32 16.08
C LEU A 762 -9.45 -15.31 17.26
N HIS A 763 -9.03 -14.77 18.38
CA HIS A 763 -9.90 -14.55 19.54
C HIS A 763 -9.99 -13.07 19.90
N ARG A 764 -11.22 -12.56 20.10
CA ARG A 764 -11.46 -11.19 20.56
C ARG A 764 -12.01 -11.23 22.00
N GLY A 765 -11.22 -10.72 22.91
CA GLY A 765 -11.60 -10.54 24.30
C GLY A 765 -12.21 -9.16 24.58
N PRO A 766 -12.47 -8.83 25.85
CA PRO A 766 -13.08 -7.57 26.28
C PRO A 766 -12.30 -6.31 25.88
N LYS A 767 -10.99 -6.43 25.69
CA LYS A 767 -10.08 -5.33 25.32
C LYS A 767 -9.66 -5.35 23.85
N GLY A 768 -10.34 -6.11 22.98
CA GLY A 768 -10.01 -6.26 21.58
C GLY A 768 -9.33 -7.59 21.27
N LEU A 769 -8.42 -7.62 20.32
CA LEU A 769 -7.71 -8.85 19.92
C LEU A 769 -6.85 -9.37 21.06
N ALA A 770 -7.02 -10.65 21.44
CA ALA A 770 -6.17 -11.34 22.39
C ALA A 770 -4.81 -11.69 21.77
N GLN A 771 -3.79 -11.99 22.62
CA GLN A 771 -2.50 -12.48 22.13
C GLN A 771 -2.73 -13.75 21.29
N PRO A 772 -2.15 -13.86 20.08
CA PRO A 772 -2.31 -15.05 19.23
C PRO A 772 -1.62 -16.27 19.86
N ALA A 773 -0.59 -16.03 20.64
CA ALA A 773 0.14 -17.06 21.37
C ALA A 773 0.85 -16.48 22.59
N VAL A 774 0.98 -17.27 23.64
CA VAL A 774 1.74 -16.97 24.85
C VAL A 774 2.68 -18.14 25.12
N LYS A 775 3.99 -17.86 25.26
CA LYS A 775 4.99 -18.89 25.58
C LYS A 775 5.09 -19.12 27.08
N CYS A 776 5.14 -20.40 27.48
CA CYS A 776 5.37 -20.85 28.84
C CYS A 776 6.57 -21.81 28.88
N ARG A 777 7.72 -21.30 29.33
CA ARG A 777 9.02 -21.97 29.21
C ARG A 777 9.44 -22.64 30.52
N GLY A 778 10.10 -23.77 30.36
CA GLY A 778 10.61 -24.54 31.49
C GLY A 778 11.78 -23.88 32.23
N ARG A 779 11.94 -24.26 33.48
CA ARG A 779 12.98 -23.71 34.37
C ARG A 779 14.40 -23.86 33.80
N ASP A 780 14.74 -25.02 33.30
CA ASP A 780 16.11 -25.28 32.82
C ASP A 780 16.36 -24.61 31.47
N TYR A 781 15.37 -24.51 30.57
CA TYR A 781 15.48 -23.69 29.34
C TYR A 781 15.72 -22.21 29.66
N LEU A 782 15.04 -21.65 30.66
CA LEU A 782 15.22 -20.24 31.03
C LEU A 782 16.62 -19.91 31.53
N ARG A 783 17.42 -20.93 31.93
CA ARG A 783 18.87 -20.76 32.24
C ARG A 783 19.66 -20.34 31.02
N ILE A 784 19.27 -20.79 29.81
CA ILE A 784 19.91 -20.37 28.57
C ILE A 784 19.67 -18.87 28.35
N ILE A 785 18.48 -18.38 28.67
CA ILE A 785 18.07 -16.98 28.43
C ILE A 785 18.63 -16.02 29.48
N TYR A 786 18.57 -16.39 30.78
CA TYR A 786 18.86 -15.48 31.90
C TYR A 786 20.17 -15.81 32.62
N GLY A 787 20.86 -16.85 32.20
CA GLY A 787 22.10 -17.32 32.85
C GLY A 787 21.89 -18.41 33.91
N PRO A 788 22.96 -19.13 34.26
CA PRO A 788 22.90 -20.29 35.19
C PRO A 788 22.18 -19.99 36.49
N ASP A 789 22.45 -18.84 37.08
CA ASP A 789 22.04 -18.45 38.46
C ASP A 789 20.71 -17.68 38.51
N TYR A 790 19.90 -17.66 37.44
CA TYR A 790 18.68 -16.85 37.42
C TYR A 790 17.63 -17.29 38.45
N THR A 791 17.68 -18.56 38.90
CA THR A 791 16.77 -19.13 39.92
C THR A 791 17.12 -18.74 41.38
N LEU A 792 18.25 -18.10 41.61
CA LEU A 792 18.56 -17.54 42.94
C LEU A 792 17.53 -16.44 43.27
N ASP A 793 17.07 -16.41 44.54
CA ASP A 793 15.93 -15.58 44.96
C ASP A 793 16.05 -14.11 44.55
N ALA A 794 17.22 -13.49 44.72
CA ALA A 794 17.45 -12.10 44.35
C ALA A 794 17.32 -11.85 42.84
N ASN A 795 17.81 -12.80 42.01
CA ASN A 795 17.71 -12.71 40.56
C ASN A 795 16.27 -12.97 40.08
N LEU A 796 15.62 -13.98 40.66
CA LEU A 796 14.24 -14.33 40.34
C LEU A 796 13.27 -13.20 40.70
N ALA A 797 13.44 -12.56 41.88
CA ALA A 797 12.65 -11.41 42.29
C ALA A 797 12.79 -10.24 41.32
N ARG A 798 14.02 -9.96 40.84
CA ARG A 798 14.28 -8.93 39.83
C ARG A 798 13.59 -9.26 38.48
N LEU A 799 13.60 -10.51 38.04
CA LEU A 799 12.96 -10.92 36.79
C LEU A 799 11.42 -10.91 36.90
N ARG A 800 10.87 -11.23 38.07
CA ARG A 800 9.42 -11.18 38.33
C ARG A 800 8.84 -9.77 38.21
N SER A 801 9.63 -8.72 38.35
CA SER A 801 9.20 -7.32 38.20
C SER A 801 9.21 -6.80 36.73
N ARG A 802 9.44 -7.68 35.73
CA ARG A 802 9.42 -7.31 34.29
C ARG A 802 8.05 -6.84 33.82
N GLY A 803 8.02 -5.87 32.88
CA GLY A 803 6.79 -5.33 32.27
C GLY A 803 6.45 -5.95 30.93
N LEU A 804 5.28 -6.56 30.79
CA LEU A 804 4.83 -7.23 29.54
C LEU A 804 4.03 -6.34 28.60
N GLY A 805 3.46 -5.22 29.07
CA GLY A 805 2.46 -4.45 28.34
C GLY A 805 2.91 -4.00 26.96
N ARG A 806 4.13 -3.42 26.87
CA ARG A 806 4.68 -2.95 25.58
C ARG A 806 4.96 -4.13 24.64
N LYS A 807 5.59 -5.20 25.12
CA LYS A 807 5.88 -6.39 24.31
C LYS A 807 4.61 -7.01 23.73
N ARG A 808 3.55 -7.13 24.52
CA ARG A 808 2.24 -7.63 24.08
C ARG A 808 1.61 -6.72 23.04
N SER A 809 1.71 -5.40 23.20
CA SER A 809 1.19 -4.43 22.23
C SER A 809 1.92 -4.52 20.89
N LEU A 810 3.25 -4.66 20.91
CA LEU A 810 4.06 -4.83 19.69
C LEU A 810 3.74 -6.15 19.00
N ALA A 811 3.70 -7.26 19.74
CA ALA A 811 3.36 -8.58 19.18
C ALA A 811 1.99 -8.60 18.48
N LEU A 812 0.98 -7.91 19.04
CA LEU A 812 -0.32 -7.73 18.37
C LEU A 812 -0.24 -6.87 17.11
N GLY A 813 0.62 -5.86 17.08
CA GLY A 813 0.88 -5.05 15.90
C GLY A 813 1.54 -5.87 14.79
N GLU A 814 2.58 -6.61 15.15
CA GLU A 814 3.32 -7.51 14.27
C GLU A 814 2.38 -8.59 13.68
N PHE A 815 1.54 -9.20 14.53
CA PHE A 815 0.55 -10.19 14.09
C PHE A 815 -0.47 -9.59 13.11
N ALA A 816 -1.02 -8.41 13.43
CA ALA A 816 -1.99 -7.74 12.58
C ALA A 816 -1.39 -7.37 11.21
N LEU A 817 -0.13 -6.92 11.18
CA LEU A 817 0.59 -6.63 9.94
C LEU A 817 0.89 -7.91 9.15
N GLY A 818 1.34 -8.98 9.80
CA GLY A 818 1.62 -10.25 9.12
C GLY A 818 0.38 -10.81 8.42
N ILE A 819 -0.77 -10.83 9.09
CA ILE A 819 -2.03 -11.29 8.48
C ILE A 819 -2.48 -10.33 7.37
N GLU A 820 -2.39 -9.00 7.58
CA GLU A 820 -2.75 -8.02 6.54
C GLU A 820 -1.87 -8.19 5.28
N GLY A 821 -0.57 -8.45 5.44
CA GLY A 821 0.33 -8.73 4.33
C GLY A 821 -0.11 -9.94 3.51
N LEU A 822 -0.44 -11.05 4.17
CA LEU A 822 -0.96 -12.24 3.52
C LEU A 822 -2.30 -12.00 2.83
N GLU A 823 -3.23 -11.29 3.46
CA GLU A 823 -4.53 -10.94 2.87
C GLU A 823 -4.36 -10.08 1.61
N ARG A 824 -3.44 -9.10 1.62
CA ARG A 824 -3.10 -8.29 0.44
C ARG A 824 -2.50 -9.13 -0.68
N PHE A 825 -1.58 -10.03 -0.33
CA PHE A 825 -0.98 -10.94 -1.31
C PHE A 825 -2.06 -11.84 -1.96
N VAL A 826 -2.91 -12.48 -1.16
CA VAL A 826 -4.00 -13.35 -1.65
C VAL A 826 -4.98 -12.57 -2.54
N ARG A 827 -5.27 -11.30 -2.22
CA ARG A 827 -6.10 -10.40 -3.06
C ARG A 827 -5.38 -9.90 -4.32
N LYS A 828 -4.14 -10.33 -4.58
CA LYS A 828 -3.32 -9.91 -5.73
C LYS A 828 -3.08 -8.39 -5.77
N GLU A 829 -2.96 -7.75 -4.59
CA GLU A 829 -2.50 -6.37 -4.54
C GLU A 829 -1.02 -6.27 -4.97
N PRO A 830 -0.56 -5.11 -5.50
CA PRO A 830 0.85 -4.92 -5.85
C PRO A 830 1.78 -5.30 -4.68
N LEU A 831 2.89 -5.97 -4.97
CA LEU A 831 3.77 -6.54 -3.93
C LEU A 831 4.31 -5.49 -2.95
N ARG A 832 4.52 -4.24 -3.40
CA ARG A 832 4.88 -3.11 -2.53
C ARG A 832 3.90 -2.92 -1.36
N ARG A 833 2.60 -3.21 -1.55
CA ARG A 833 1.58 -3.13 -0.50
C ARG A 833 1.70 -4.26 0.52
N VAL A 834 2.21 -5.40 0.10
CA VAL A 834 2.58 -6.52 0.98
C VAL A 834 3.83 -6.16 1.77
N HIS A 835 4.84 -5.60 1.09
CA HIS A 835 6.11 -5.20 1.69
C HIS A 835 5.95 -4.11 2.76
N GLU A 836 4.99 -3.18 2.62
CA GLU A 836 4.65 -2.26 3.72
C GLU A 836 4.39 -3.01 5.04
N CYS A 837 3.67 -4.13 4.97
CA CYS A 837 3.36 -4.94 6.15
C CYS A 837 4.58 -5.73 6.62
N VAL A 838 5.32 -6.38 5.72
CA VAL A 838 6.52 -7.18 6.01
C VAL A 838 7.58 -6.34 6.72
N PHE A 839 7.93 -5.18 6.14
CA PHE A 839 8.89 -4.26 6.74
C PHE A 839 8.35 -3.62 8.02
N GLY A 840 7.03 -3.42 8.11
CA GLY A 840 6.36 -2.96 9.32
C GLY A 840 6.53 -3.92 10.50
N VAL A 841 6.53 -5.23 10.28
CA VAL A 841 6.81 -6.24 11.32
C VAL A 841 8.22 -6.07 11.87
N LEU A 842 9.23 -5.96 11.00
CA LEU A 842 10.63 -5.75 11.42
C LEU A 842 10.84 -4.43 12.16
N ALA A 843 10.17 -3.38 11.68
CA ALA A 843 10.24 -2.06 12.30
C ALA A 843 9.67 -2.08 13.73
N LEU A 844 8.54 -2.77 13.96
CA LEU A 844 7.97 -2.95 15.30
C LEU A 844 8.88 -3.80 16.21
N GLU A 845 9.54 -4.82 15.64
CA GLU A 845 10.49 -5.64 16.38
C GLU A 845 11.69 -4.84 16.91
N SER A 846 12.13 -3.81 16.18
CA SER A 846 13.23 -2.93 16.61
C SER A 846 12.85 -1.96 17.73
N GLU A 847 11.56 -1.85 18.10
CA GLU A 847 11.10 -1.03 19.21
C GLU A 847 11.61 -1.58 20.57
N PRO A 848 12.11 -0.71 21.44
CA PRO A 848 12.66 -1.15 22.72
C PRO A 848 11.55 -1.73 23.62
N VAL A 849 11.86 -2.85 24.25
CA VAL A 849 11.03 -3.52 25.26
C VAL A 849 11.79 -3.61 26.59
N ASP A 850 11.13 -4.13 27.64
CA ASP A 850 11.81 -4.38 28.92
C ASP A 850 12.99 -5.33 28.68
N PRO A 851 14.24 -4.96 29.06
CA PRO A 851 15.45 -5.76 28.78
C PRO A 851 15.47 -7.09 29.53
N ARG A 852 14.50 -7.33 30.44
CA ARG A 852 14.30 -8.58 31.17
C ARG A 852 13.37 -9.59 30.45
N LEU A 853 12.94 -9.32 29.21
CA LEU A 853 12.04 -10.17 28.43
C LEU A 853 12.75 -11.12 27.46
#